data_e0bebcd4d02ff628cc6403c19d052ea3
#
_entry.id   e0bebcd4d02ff628cc6403c19d052ea3
#
_cell.length_a   1.000
_cell.length_b   1.000
_cell.length_c   1.000
_cell.angle_alpha   90.00
_cell.angle_beta   90.00
_cell.angle_gamma   90.00
#
_symmetry.space_group_name_H-M   'P 1'
#
loop_
_entity.id
_entity.type
_entity.pdbx_description
1 polymer ?
#
loop_
_entity_poly.entity_id
_entity_poly.type
_entity_poly.pdbx_seq_one_letter_code
_entity_poly.pdbx_strand_id
1 'polypeptide(L)'
;MPHPAPQCDTVCLTTLLLRGRQCGLPTPGQERAGQELRTGVYVLRWARCGAAVSAWQAGGEMARCRNTRGSADGSWCLTHTYFGHKGYQRVELDVPHSPGQWVVEGFATHHHHGLHILSEQSYNATPPLLMQVEAPSVCRRGEQIAIRVHLFNSQAQDMLVMVVLEGSDDHRFVHVEGDASVSHFNPRLSRGDHQHLITVRGGKFMEVALPLAVMKQAGDFTVTVRALSQLVTRTATLKIKVQPEGAEVRKHTSILLDLKNRATVYEFFNLPVDQSPEISKSILRRFVYGSPRASVTVSGDVFGPVRSDAILNFQQAFKGRFFKSNDGVAFNFGSTVWTLHYLRLTNQLSTAETKKAFQFLNVQLAGLLTRYKDGAFKMWHFSQPSVWVTAWTLRVILAAQLEDWENLVYVEPRLITDTIEFLIKHQAPDGSFHETVHYDNATLSYTMSFKGLSGGDPMRPRDENDKPLVALTALVVTLLREALPTVTGEVHGKAVGAKLRAIRFLERHLDQLWDPYEVAITTYALTMVASTEKEVALKILESMGRKSTEGGLHWSRDTMSSSNRLAQDNQRSFLLPKDPQEWDSYAVETTSYALLTFLLREGVTPRVESIVRWLTSVRDWDMAFSSTVDTVLAMQALAEYSHRARLRDVTNLDVRVEASSSPGFSEEVPITNQSISARHSFPIPRPWGHVYLEARGSGQAVAQMEITWGVDLDQYLEKPPRKYFDLTVTEIYPRFRNKSIIYTEICTKWTAVEVSQVSHAAYLEIEVPTGYFISQPVANAIVKKTMATDFPQLIDVKVSQTKLSWQFSYVPSDKMNCFNYTLRRHFPAANLTTVRYASIYELFAPEHFETTVINSTSLAALDICEVCGSYQCPYCPYYSGRAPHLHPCLCLLVLAVLSHFLSFILAAPALTDQARGKNRC
;
A
#
# COMPACT_ATOMS: atom_id res chain seq x y z
N MET A 1 -77.88 19.88 0.82
CA MET A 1 -76.94 21.01 1.03
C MET A 1 -75.67 20.35 1.51
N PRO A 2 -74.63 20.33 0.70
CA PRO A 2 -73.31 19.83 1.11
C PRO A 2 -72.55 20.99 1.76
N HIS A 3 -71.93 20.72 2.89
CA HIS A 3 -70.97 21.62 3.54
C HIS A 3 -69.73 21.83 2.65
N PRO A 4 -69.21 23.06 2.59
CA PRO A 4 -67.97 23.29 1.86
C PRO A 4 -66.78 22.68 2.61
N ALA A 5 -65.92 22.00 1.86
CA ALA A 5 -64.64 21.49 2.34
C ALA A 5 -63.76 22.65 2.80
N PRO A 6 -62.95 22.49 3.88
CA PRO A 6 -62.03 23.53 4.30
C PRO A 6 -60.96 23.69 3.22
N GLN A 7 -60.84 24.94 2.75
CA GLN A 7 -59.72 25.37 1.92
C GLN A 7 -58.44 25.21 2.71
N CYS A 8 -57.61 24.28 2.28
CA CYS A 8 -56.23 24.20 2.75
C CYS A 8 -55.48 25.44 2.27
N ASP A 9 -55.33 26.41 3.16
CA ASP A 9 -54.39 27.52 2.93
C ASP A 9 -52.98 26.97 2.80
N THR A 10 -52.40 27.25 1.67
CA THR A 10 -51.21 26.64 1.14
C THR A 10 -49.99 27.10 1.92
N VAL A 11 -49.33 26.17 2.47
CA VAL A 11 -48.19 26.28 3.36
C VAL A 11 -46.93 26.66 2.56
N CYS A 12 -46.20 27.67 3.00
CA CYS A 12 -44.88 28.01 2.48
C CYS A 12 -43.84 27.00 2.95
N LEU A 13 -43.14 26.40 2.01
CA LEU A 13 -42.00 25.55 2.30
C LEU A 13 -40.73 26.41 2.29
N THR A 14 -40.08 26.53 3.43
CA THR A 14 -38.80 27.22 3.53
C THR A 14 -37.72 26.21 3.76
N THR A 15 -36.74 26.15 2.85
CA THR A 15 -35.53 25.29 3.00
C THR A 15 -34.37 26.19 3.42
N LEU A 16 -33.86 25.97 4.60
CA LEU A 16 -32.65 26.62 5.11
C LEU A 16 -31.42 25.75 4.84
N LEU A 17 -30.53 26.27 4.04
CA LEU A 17 -29.24 25.65 3.77
C LEU A 17 -28.17 26.37 4.56
N LEU A 18 -27.54 25.68 5.49
CA LEU A 18 -26.48 26.24 6.32
C LEU A 18 -25.12 25.74 5.78
N ARG A 19 -24.36 26.64 5.20
CA ARG A 19 -23.05 26.39 4.60
C ARG A 19 -21.93 26.94 5.47
N GLY A 20 -20.94 26.13 5.79
CA GLY A 20 -19.72 26.56 6.48
C GLY A 20 -18.61 26.91 5.50
N ARG A 21 -18.02 28.09 5.64
CA ARG A 21 -16.67 28.34 5.15
C ARG A 21 -15.70 27.95 6.25
N GLN A 22 -14.98 26.85 6.08
CA GLN A 22 -13.87 26.52 6.97
C GLN A 22 -12.72 27.50 6.69
N CYS A 23 -12.54 28.47 7.57
CA CYS A 23 -11.27 29.15 7.68
C CYS A 23 -10.32 28.21 8.42
N GLY A 24 -9.43 27.55 7.69
CA GLY A 24 -8.34 26.81 8.31
C GLY A 24 -7.52 27.72 9.22
N LEU A 25 -7.21 27.25 10.41
CA LEU A 25 -6.21 27.89 11.26
C LEU A 25 -4.90 28.04 10.44
N PRO A 26 -4.26 29.21 10.45
CA PRO A 26 -2.99 29.37 9.75
C PRO A 26 -1.93 28.49 10.43
N THR A 27 -1.52 27.43 9.75
CA THR A 27 -0.31 26.72 10.12
C THR A 27 0.88 27.65 9.89
N PRO A 28 1.78 27.82 10.83
CA PRO A 28 2.96 28.66 10.63
C PRO A 28 3.84 28.05 9.56
N GLY A 29 3.87 28.65 8.37
CA GLY A 29 4.81 28.31 7.31
C GLY A 29 4.27 27.93 5.94
N GLN A 30 3.00 28.15 5.63
CA GLN A 30 2.52 27.99 4.25
C GLN A 30 2.23 29.35 3.61
N GLU A 31 3.08 29.71 2.64
CA GLU A 31 2.80 30.77 1.69
C GLU A 31 1.57 30.44 0.84
N ARG A 32 0.77 31.46 0.61
CA ARG A 32 -0.49 31.43 -0.14
C ARG A 32 -0.26 30.92 -1.57
N ALA A 33 -0.74 29.73 -1.87
CA ALA A 33 -1.10 29.37 -3.23
C ALA A 33 -2.63 29.33 -3.30
N GLY A 34 -3.21 30.26 -4.07
CA GLY A 34 -4.65 30.36 -4.25
C GLY A 34 -5.18 29.10 -4.93
N GLN A 35 -6.03 28.37 -4.21
CA GLN A 35 -6.91 27.36 -4.79
C GLN A 35 -8.31 27.96 -4.91
N GLU A 36 -8.75 28.14 -6.15
CA GLU A 36 -10.15 28.40 -6.49
C GLU A 36 -11.02 27.24 -6.02
N LEU A 37 -11.92 27.53 -5.11
CA LEU A 37 -12.98 26.62 -4.70
C LEU A 37 -14.01 26.50 -5.82
N ARG A 38 -14.08 25.33 -6.47
CA ARG A 38 -15.15 24.99 -7.39
C ARG A 38 -16.47 24.87 -6.61
N THR A 39 -17.37 25.77 -6.87
CA THR A 39 -18.77 25.70 -6.41
C THR A 39 -19.50 24.60 -7.17
N GLY A 40 -19.83 23.51 -6.50
CA GLY A 40 -20.75 22.51 -7.02
C GLY A 40 -22.20 22.97 -6.85
N VAL A 41 -22.92 23.10 -7.96
CA VAL A 41 -24.37 23.33 -7.95
C VAL A 41 -25.07 22.00 -7.74
N TYR A 42 -25.78 21.84 -6.62
CA TYR A 42 -26.60 20.65 -6.40
C TYR A 42 -28.04 20.92 -6.86
N VAL A 43 -28.52 20.12 -7.80
CA VAL A 43 -29.91 20.13 -8.26
C VAL A 43 -30.75 19.29 -7.31
N LEU A 44 -31.68 19.93 -6.62
CA LEU A 44 -32.68 19.25 -5.80
C LEU A 44 -33.74 18.58 -6.68
N ARG A 45 -33.85 17.26 -6.61
CA ARG A 45 -34.93 16.51 -7.26
C ARG A 45 -36.24 16.69 -6.49
N TRP A 46 -37.27 17.12 -7.20
CA TRP A 46 -38.63 17.22 -6.72
C TRP A 46 -39.24 15.83 -6.43
N ALA A 47 -39.58 15.55 -5.19
CA ALA A 47 -40.45 14.43 -4.88
C ALA A 47 -41.89 14.91 -4.88
N ARG A 48 -42.78 14.26 -5.62
CA ARG A 48 -44.19 14.51 -5.66
C ARG A 48 -44.81 14.32 -4.27
N CYS A 49 -45.49 15.31 -3.74
CA CYS A 49 -46.35 15.15 -2.58
C CYS A 49 -47.50 14.20 -2.88
N GLY A 50 -47.48 13.04 -2.28
CA GLY A 50 -48.55 12.08 -2.24
C GLY A 50 -48.43 11.26 -0.96
N ALA A 51 -49.39 11.37 -0.06
CA ALA A 51 -49.69 10.49 1.07
C ALA A 51 -48.77 10.49 2.28
N ALA A 52 -48.38 11.64 2.84
CA ALA A 52 -47.80 11.70 4.18
C ALA A 52 -48.37 12.86 5.04
N VAL A 53 -49.61 13.27 4.81
CA VAL A 53 -50.21 14.40 5.53
C VAL A 53 -50.92 14.01 6.85
N SER A 54 -51.03 12.72 7.18
CA SER A 54 -51.80 12.24 8.32
C SER A 54 -51.05 12.08 9.65
N ALA A 55 -49.74 12.35 9.70
CA ALA A 55 -48.94 12.13 10.92
C ALA A 55 -48.44 13.41 11.64
N TRP A 56 -48.85 14.59 11.19
CA TRP A 56 -48.33 15.88 11.71
C TRP A 56 -49.42 16.79 12.34
N GLN A 57 -50.46 16.17 12.89
CA GLN A 57 -51.41 16.91 13.74
C GLN A 57 -51.10 16.61 15.20
N ALA A 58 -50.44 17.47 15.88
CA ALA A 58 -50.55 17.88 17.27
C ALA A 58 -49.20 18.28 17.83
N GLY A 59 -49.13 19.50 18.29
CA GLY A 59 -48.04 20.01 19.11
C GLY A 59 -47.02 20.83 18.31
N GLY A 60 -46.96 22.13 18.65
CA GLY A 60 -45.90 23.01 18.14
C GLY A 60 -44.53 22.59 18.63
N GLU A 61 -44.02 21.53 18.07
CA GLU A 61 -42.66 21.10 18.32
C GLU A 61 -41.70 22.00 17.53
N MET A 62 -40.78 22.63 18.26
CA MET A 62 -39.67 23.34 17.68
C MET A 62 -38.90 22.37 16.73
N ALA A 63 -38.74 22.77 15.48
CA ALA A 63 -37.93 22.02 14.55
C ALA A 63 -36.47 21.95 15.05
N ARG A 64 -36.04 20.77 15.53
CA ARG A 64 -34.66 20.53 15.95
C ARG A 64 -33.89 20.03 14.77
N CYS A 65 -32.87 20.77 14.40
CA CYS A 65 -31.91 20.29 13.38
C CYS A 65 -31.04 19.16 13.93
N ARG A 66 -31.13 17.98 13.32
CA ARG A 66 -30.19 16.91 13.64
C ARG A 66 -28.85 17.21 13.01
N ASN A 67 -27.84 17.35 13.85
CA ASN A 67 -26.46 17.51 13.44
C ASN A 67 -26.02 16.32 12.57
N THR A 68 -25.72 16.55 11.31
CA THR A 68 -25.15 15.53 10.43
C THR A 68 -23.67 15.34 10.80
N ARG A 69 -23.40 14.46 11.77
CA ARG A 69 -22.01 14.09 12.11
C ARG A 69 -21.34 13.55 10.87
N GLY A 70 -20.38 14.31 10.34
CA GLY A 70 -19.44 13.81 9.34
C GLY A 70 -19.81 14.01 7.87
N SER A 71 -20.66 14.99 7.53
CA SER A 71 -20.80 15.32 6.10
C SER A 71 -19.53 16.01 5.59
N ALA A 72 -18.90 15.41 4.58
CA ALA A 72 -17.71 15.94 3.93
C ALA A 72 -17.93 17.26 3.17
N ASP A 73 -19.14 17.70 3.10
CA ASP A 73 -19.62 18.81 2.25
C ASP A 73 -19.64 20.17 2.99
N GLY A 74 -19.18 20.21 4.25
CA GLY A 74 -19.16 21.46 5.02
C GLY A 74 -20.55 22.00 5.38
N SER A 75 -21.62 21.20 5.29
CA SER A 75 -22.96 21.60 5.73
C SER A 75 -23.14 21.35 7.22
N TRP A 76 -23.62 22.34 7.93
CA TRP A 76 -23.93 22.25 9.35
C TRP A 76 -25.30 21.66 9.60
N CYS A 77 -26.33 22.22 8.92
CA CYS A 77 -27.72 21.83 9.09
C CYS A 77 -28.50 22.04 7.80
N LEU A 78 -29.41 21.15 7.51
CA LEU A 78 -30.42 21.31 6.48
C LEU A 78 -31.77 21.05 7.14
N THR A 79 -32.61 22.05 7.22
CA THR A 79 -33.95 21.92 7.79
C THR A 79 -34.99 22.63 6.93
N HIS A 80 -36.20 22.14 6.97
CA HIS A 80 -37.35 22.77 6.36
C HIS A 80 -38.42 22.98 7.43
N THR A 81 -39.11 24.06 7.35
CA THR A 81 -40.14 24.41 8.30
C THR A 81 -41.33 25.08 7.61
N TYR A 82 -42.50 25.01 8.23
CA TYR A 82 -43.70 25.60 7.72
C TYR A 82 -44.07 26.85 8.55
N PHE A 83 -44.31 27.92 7.85
CA PHE A 83 -44.81 29.11 8.49
C PHE A 83 -46.33 29.02 8.59
N GLY A 84 -46.86 29.01 9.81
CA GLY A 84 -48.30 29.10 10.04
C GLY A 84 -48.81 30.52 9.89
N HIS A 85 -50.08 30.75 10.26
CA HIS A 85 -50.76 32.07 10.19
C HIS A 85 -50.03 33.21 10.92
N LYS A 86 -49.08 32.89 11.81
CA LYS A 86 -48.29 33.91 12.54
C LYS A 86 -47.18 34.52 11.68
N GLY A 87 -46.85 33.93 10.53
CA GLY A 87 -45.82 34.44 9.62
C GLY A 87 -44.37 34.32 10.09
N TYR A 88 -44.11 33.69 11.22
CA TYR A 88 -42.77 33.47 11.74
C TYR A 88 -42.65 32.09 12.41
N GLN A 89 -41.44 31.53 12.34
CA GLN A 89 -41.11 30.29 13.00
C GLN A 89 -39.74 30.43 13.69
N ARG A 90 -39.67 29.98 14.95
CA ARG A 90 -38.38 29.88 15.66
C ARG A 90 -37.75 28.50 15.41
N VAL A 91 -36.50 28.51 14.96
CA VAL A 91 -35.68 27.29 14.75
C VAL A 91 -34.51 27.36 15.72
N GLU A 92 -34.35 26.34 16.53
CA GLU A 92 -33.18 26.16 17.41
C GLU A 92 -32.16 25.24 16.75
N LEU A 93 -30.94 25.71 16.68
CA LEU A 93 -29.84 25.00 16.04
C LEU A 93 -28.72 24.80 17.06
N ASP A 94 -28.18 23.58 17.10
CA ASP A 94 -26.96 23.33 17.86
C ASP A 94 -25.76 24.05 17.21
N VAL A 95 -24.90 24.64 18.02
CA VAL A 95 -23.69 25.30 17.53
C VAL A 95 -22.80 24.31 16.81
N PRO A 96 -22.26 24.63 15.62
CA PRO A 96 -21.35 23.76 14.89
C PRO A 96 -20.11 23.39 15.72
N HIS A 97 -19.74 22.13 15.69
CA HIS A 97 -18.54 21.69 16.39
C HIS A 97 -17.24 22.18 15.72
N SER A 98 -17.29 22.44 14.41
CA SER A 98 -16.15 22.97 13.67
C SER A 98 -16.10 24.50 13.81
N PRO A 99 -14.95 25.06 14.20
CA PRO A 99 -14.78 26.50 14.27
C PRO A 99 -14.80 27.11 12.86
N GLY A 100 -15.36 28.29 12.73
CA GLY A 100 -15.38 29.02 11.47
C GLY A 100 -16.57 29.96 11.33
N GLN A 101 -16.59 30.68 10.22
CA GLN A 101 -17.72 31.50 9.82
C GLN A 101 -18.70 30.62 9.04
N TRP A 102 -19.90 30.51 9.58
CA TRP A 102 -21.00 29.77 8.97
C TRP A 102 -21.98 30.77 8.36
N VAL A 103 -22.50 30.43 7.19
CA VAL A 103 -23.49 31.26 6.50
C VAL A 103 -24.82 30.52 6.52
N VAL A 104 -25.86 31.20 6.93
CA VAL A 104 -27.22 30.72 6.88
C VAL A 104 -27.86 31.25 5.62
N GLU A 105 -28.19 30.36 4.72
CA GLU A 105 -28.89 30.65 3.47
C GLU A 105 -30.24 29.94 3.47
N GLY A 106 -31.24 30.52 2.83
CA GLY A 106 -32.51 29.87 2.72
C GLY A 106 -33.38 30.45 1.60
N PHE A 107 -34.41 29.73 1.29
CA PHE A 107 -35.46 30.21 0.42
C PHE A 107 -36.84 29.84 0.97
N ALA A 108 -37.83 30.66 0.69
CA ALA A 108 -39.21 30.42 1.04
C ALA A 108 -40.07 30.37 -0.22
N THR A 109 -41.01 29.45 -0.27
CA THR A 109 -42.01 29.41 -1.34
C THR A 109 -43.39 29.70 -0.79
N HIS A 110 -44.14 30.58 -1.43
CA HIS A 110 -45.50 30.95 -1.07
C HIS A 110 -46.42 30.81 -2.27
N HIS A 111 -47.64 30.33 -2.05
CA HIS A 111 -48.59 30.06 -3.11
C HIS A 111 -48.95 31.31 -3.95
N HIS A 112 -49.09 32.48 -3.31
CA HIS A 112 -49.42 33.70 -4.01
C HIS A 112 -48.20 34.58 -4.34
N HIS A 113 -47.12 34.47 -3.59
CA HIS A 113 -45.96 35.35 -3.71
C HIS A 113 -44.74 34.70 -4.33
N GLY A 114 -44.84 33.41 -4.68
CA GLY A 114 -43.77 32.68 -5.37
C GLY A 114 -42.59 32.38 -4.48
N LEU A 115 -41.39 32.42 -5.06
CA LEU A 115 -40.11 32.09 -4.43
C LEU A 115 -39.43 33.33 -3.88
N HIS A 116 -39.10 33.31 -2.60
CA HIS A 116 -38.29 34.32 -1.93
C HIS A 116 -36.96 33.72 -1.48
N ILE A 117 -35.86 34.40 -1.77
CA ILE A 117 -34.53 34.07 -1.28
C ILE A 117 -34.27 34.91 -0.04
N LEU A 118 -33.85 34.26 1.04
CA LEU A 118 -33.51 34.95 2.29
C LEU A 118 -32.13 35.59 2.17
N SER A 119 -31.96 36.76 2.82
CA SER A 119 -30.65 37.39 2.91
C SER A 119 -29.71 36.51 3.73
N GLU A 120 -28.51 36.39 3.24
CA GLU A 120 -27.44 35.62 3.94
C GLU A 120 -27.21 36.19 5.35
N GLN A 121 -27.20 35.31 6.33
CA GLN A 121 -26.81 35.64 7.70
C GLN A 121 -25.57 34.91 8.07
N SER A 122 -24.55 35.59 8.55
CA SER A 122 -23.31 34.98 8.99
C SER A 122 -23.30 34.72 10.49
N TYR A 123 -22.86 33.55 10.88
CA TYR A 123 -22.66 33.16 12.27
C TYR A 123 -21.22 32.69 12.48
N ASN A 124 -20.55 33.26 13.48
CA ASN A 124 -19.18 32.90 13.79
C ASN A 124 -19.15 31.89 14.95
N ALA A 125 -18.89 30.62 14.64
CA ALA A 125 -18.74 29.56 15.63
C ALA A 125 -17.28 29.51 16.11
N THR A 126 -17.03 30.15 17.25
CA THR A 126 -15.69 30.15 17.86
C THR A 126 -15.79 29.60 19.27
N PRO A 127 -15.54 28.30 19.49
CA PRO A 127 -15.54 27.71 20.81
C PRO A 127 -14.46 28.36 21.69
N PRO A 128 -14.71 28.50 23.02
CA PRO A 128 -13.78 29.18 23.93
C PRO A 128 -12.36 28.59 23.92
N LEU A 129 -12.26 27.26 23.81
CA LEU A 129 -11.01 26.53 23.70
C LEU A 129 -11.04 25.61 22.47
N LEU A 130 -10.08 25.78 21.58
CA LEU A 130 -9.81 24.84 20.49
C LEU A 130 -8.65 23.91 20.89
N MET A 131 -8.80 22.63 20.61
CA MET A 131 -7.76 21.63 20.81
C MET A 131 -7.57 20.82 19.54
N GLN A 132 -6.34 20.71 19.10
CA GLN A 132 -5.88 19.78 18.06
C GLN A 132 -4.79 18.90 18.65
N VAL A 133 -4.83 17.62 18.37
CA VAL A 133 -3.84 16.65 18.86
C VAL A 133 -3.21 15.96 17.68
N GLU A 134 -1.89 15.89 17.66
CA GLU A 134 -1.10 15.31 16.59
C GLU A 134 -0.09 14.30 17.15
N ALA A 135 0.07 13.19 16.42
CA ALA A 135 1.06 12.16 16.72
C ALA A 135 1.47 11.41 15.44
N PRO A 136 2.58 10.70 15.43
CA PRO A 136 2.89 9.74 14.36
C PRO A 136 1.76 8.70 14.29
N SER A 137 1.25 8.43 13.09
CA SER A 137 0.19 7.40 12.94
C SER A 137 0.74 5.98 13.02
N VAL A 138 2.07 5.82 12.91
CA VAL A 138 2.78 4.55 13.00
C VAL A 138 4.01 4.72 13.88
N CYS A 139 4.26 3.76 14.75
CA CYS A 139 5.44 3.68 15.61
C CYS A 139 5.84 2.22 15.84
N ARG A 140 6.91 1.98 16.57
CA ARG A 140 7.37 0.65 16.96
C ARG A 140 7.36 0.48 18.48
N ARG A 141 7.36 -0.76 18.93
CA ARG A 141 7.43 -1.07 20.35
C ARG A 141 8.71 -0.50 20.96
N GLY A 142 8.59 0.06 22.17
CA GLY A 142 9.74 0.63 22.88
C GLY A 142 10.13 2.04 22.48
N GLU A 143 9.67 2.52 21.32
CA GLU A 143 9.89 3.90 20.90
C GLU A 143 9.19 4.88 21.84
N GLN A 144 9.83 6.01 22.06
CA GLN A 144 9.28 7.14 22.81
C GLN A 144 8.82 8.20 21.83
N ILE A 145 7.53 8.50 21.82
CA ILE A 145 6.92 9.50 20.94
C ILE A 145 6.26 10.59 21.77
N ALA A 146 6.31 11.82 21.33
CA ALA A 146 5.60 12.89 22.00
C ALA A 146 4.31 13.23 21.25
N ILE A 147 3.19 13.19 21.98
CA ILE A 147 1.89 13.63 21.50
C ILE A 147 1.86 15.15 21.59
N ARG A 148 1.68 15.84 20.46
CA ARG A 148 1.54 17.29 20.41
C ARG A 148 0.11 17.69 20.66
N VAL A 149 -0.12 18.53 21.63
CA VAL A 149 -1.42 19.11 21.96
C VAL A 149 -1.35 20.61 21.67
N HIS A 150 -2.08 21.03 20.69
CA HIS A 150 -2.23 22.41 20.29
C HIS A 150 -3.50 22.97 20.89
N LEU A 151 -3.36 24.03 21.69
CA LEU A 151 -4.45 24.71 22.35
C LEU A 151 -4.53 26.17 21.88
N PHE A 152 -5.69 26.61 21.55
CA PHE A 152 -5.95 28.01 21.23
C PHE A 152 -7.09 28.55 22.11
N ASN A 153 -6.81 29.60 22.83
CA ASN A 153 -7.81 30.32 23.63
C ASN A 153 -8.41 31.46 22.79
N SER A 154 -9.68 31.34 22.44
CA SER A 154 -10.37 32.36 21.65
C SER A 154 -10.88 33.50 22.49
N GLN A 155 -10.82 33.41 23.82
CA GLN A 155 -11.27 34.45 24.73
C GLN A 155 -10.22 35.57 24.89
N ALA A 156 -10.66 36.75 25.32
CA ALA A 156 -9.73 37.86 25.60
C ALA A 156 -8.94 37.63 26.90
N GLN A 157 -9.48 36.84 27.83
CA GLN A 157 -8.85 36.55 29.12
C GLN A 157 -7.98 35.29 29.08
N ASP A 158 -6.97 35.23 29.93
CA ASP A 158 -6.15 34.06 30.11
C ASP A 158 -6.97 32.89 30.66
N MET A 159 -6.75 31.70 30.18
CA MET A 159 -7.47 30.47 30.53
C MET A 159 -6.54 29.47 31.14
N LEU A 160 -6.86 28.98 32.31
CA LEU A 160 -6.20 27.85 32.93
C LEU A 160 -6.78 26.55 32.37
N VAL A 161 -5.91 25.70 31.78
CA VAL A 161 -6.31 24.46 31.13
C VAL A 161 -5.51 23.32 31.73
N MET A 162 -6.20 22.29 32.18
CA MET A 162 -5.59 21.03 32.59
C MET A 162 -5.63 20.04 31.43
N VAL A 163 -4.47 19.69 30.91
CA VAL A 163 -4.32 18.66 29.86
C VAL A 163 -4.10 17.31 30.53
N VAL A 164 -4.96 16.37 30.24
CA VAL A 164 -4.90 15.01 30.79
C VAL A 164 -4.64 14.01 29.66
N LEU A 165 -3.57 13.25 29.78
CA LEU A 165 -3.30 12.07 28.99
C LEU A 165 -3.82 10.86 29.75
N GLU A 166 -4.82 10.16 29.20
CA GLU A 166 -5.40 8.99 29.85
C GLU A 166 -4.42 7.82 29.91
N GLY A 167 -4.37 7.13 31.04
CA GLY A 167 -3.55 5.96 31.25
C GLY A 167 -4.05 4.76 30.44
N SER A 168 -3.11 3.92 29.98
CA SER A 168 -3.40 2.70 29.23
C SER A 168 -2.36 1.63 29.50
N ASP A 169 -2.71 0.36 29.26
CA ASP A 169 -1.72 -0.71 29.29
C ASP A 169 -0.86 -0.77 28.02
N ASP A 170 -1.32 -0.16 26.94
CA ASP A 170 -0.63 -0.13 25.65
C ASP A 170 0.49 0.91 25.58
N HIS A 171 0.46 1.93 26.45
CA HIS A 171 1.48 2.97 26.56
C HIS A 171 1.74 3.41 28.00
N ARG A 172 2.88 4.03 28.23
CA ARG A 172 3.27 4.62 29.51
C ARG A 172 3.71 6.05 29.29
N PHE A 173 3.36 6.95 30.20
CA PHE A 173 3.91 8.29 30.19
C PHE A 173 5.40 8.26 30.58
N VAL A 174 6.22 8.99 29.85
CA VAL A 174 7.65 9.12 30.14
C VAL A 174 7.86 10.31 31.09
N HIS A 175 8.11 10.00 32.35
CA HIS A 175 8.37 10.99 33.38
C HIS A 175 9.86 11.12 33.60
N VAL A 176 10.35 12.37 33.64
CA VAL A 176 11.72 12.70 33.93
C VAL A 176 11.77 13.31 35.28
N GLU A 177 12.34 12.59 36.23
CA GLU A 177 12.67 13.17 37.54
C GLU A 177 13.97 13.93 37.42
N GLY A 178 13.95 15.21 37.72
CA GLY A 178 15.12 16.07 37.73
C GLY A 178 15.12 16.97 38.94
N ASP A 179 16.08 16.79 39.83
CA ASP A 179 16.57 17.90 40.61
C ASP A 179 17.35 18.84 39.72
N ALA A 180 17.44 20.11 40.03
CA ALA A 180 17.91 21.18 39.17
C ALA A 180 19.31 20.99 38.55
N SER A 181 20.02 19.91 38.82
CA SER A 181 21.29 19.53 38.20
C SER A 181 21.32 18.04 37.87
N VAL A 182 20.87 17.65 36.67
CA VAL A 182 20.86 16.23 36.27
C VAL A 182 22.20 15.89 35.61
N SER A 183 22.97 15.04 36.27
CA SER A 183 24.18 14.45 35.72
C SER A 183 23.88 13.24 34.86
N HIS A 184 22.76 12.56 35.11
CA HIS A 184 22.30 11.38 34.36
C HIS A 184 20.79 11.42 34.21
N PHE A 185 20.32 11.27 32.97
CA PHE A 185 18.92 11.19 32.62
C PHE A 185 18.43 9.75 32.83
N ASN A 186 17.48 9.55 33.74
CA ASN A 186 16.84 8.25 33.93
C ASN A 186 15.31 8.41 33.77
N PRO A 187 14.76 8.14 32.61
CA PRO A 187 13.31 8.25 32.39
C PRO A 187 12.57 7.18 33.16
N ARG A 188 11.59 7.58 33.96
CA ARG A 188 10.65 6.66 34.62
C ARG A 188 9.38 6.58 33.81
N LEU A 189 8.82 5.37 33.70
CA LEU A 189 7.55 5.12 33.04
C LEU A 189 6.43 5.07 34.09
N SER A 190 5.48 5.97 34.01
CA SER A 190 4.33 6.00 34.92
C SER A 190 3.09 5.34 34.32
N ARG A 191 2.32 4.66 35.16
CA ARG A 191 1.00 4.14 34.84
C ARG A 191 -0.07 5.12 35.30
N GLY A 192 -1.21 5.10 34.66
CA GLY A 192 -2.36 5.94 35.02
C GLY A 192 -2.36 7.26 34.24
N ASP A 193 -3.33 8.09 34.60
CA ASP A 193 -3.56 9.38 33.96
C ASP A 193 -2.45 10.36 34.31
N HIS A 194 -1.96 11.06 33.30
CA HIS A 194 -1.00 12.13 33.48
C HIS A 194 -1.66 13.49 33.30
N GLN A 195 -1.50 14.39 34.25
CA GLN A 195 -2.14 15.70 34.27
C GLN A 195 -1.09 16.81 34.18
N HIS A 196 -1.33 17.77 33.31
CA HIS A 196 -0.48 18.93 33.14
C HIS A 196 -1.30 20.23 33.10
N LEU A 197 -1.04 21.12 34.05
CA LEU A 197 -1.74 22.39 34.18
C LEU A 197 -0.97 23.49 33.45
N ILE A 198 -1.63 24.19 32.53
CA ILE A 198 -1.04 25.26 31.74
C ILE A 198 -1.96 26.48 31.65
N THR A 199 -1.35 27.65 31.50
CA THR A 199 -2.08 28.90 31.24
C THR A 199 -1.99 29.26 29.78
N VAL A 200 -3.14 29.30 29.08
CA VAL A 200 -3.21 29.73 27.69
C VAL A 200 -3.69 31.18 27.64
N ARG A 201 -2.80 32.09 27.22
CA ARG A 201 -3.11 33.53 27.16
C ARG A 201 -4.24 33.81 26.19
N GLY A 202 -5.00 34.87 26.49
CA GLY A 202 -6.11 35.32 25.65
C GLY A 202 -5.69 35.60 24.20
N GLY A 203 -6.45 35.08 23.24
CA GLY A 203 -6.18 35.17 21.81
C GLY A 203 -4.86 34.51 21.35
N LYS A 204 -4.23 33.66 22.16
CA LYS A 204 -2.94 33.02 21.88
C LYS A 204 -3.05 31.52 21.75
N PHE A 205 -2.03 31.01 21.08
CA PHE A 205 -1.80 29.59 20.83
C PHE A 205 -0.73 29.06 21.81
N MET A 206 -0.93 27.84 22.29
CA MET A 206 0.01 27.13 23.13
C MET A 206 0.18 25.70 22.65
N GLU A 207 1.41 25.22 22.55
CA GLU A 207 1.74 23.84 22.23
C GLU A 207 2.34 23.15 23.45
N VAL A 208 1.85 21.94 23.72
CA VAL A 208 2.39 21.06 24.76
C VAL A 208 2.65 19.69 24.15
N ALA A 209 3.82 19.14 24.40
CA ALA A 209 4.17 17.79 23.98
C ALA A 209 4.18 16.84 25.18
N LEU A 210 3.41 15.76 25.11
CA LEU A 210 3.29 14.74 26.15
C LEU A 210 4.05 13.49 25.70
N PRO A 211 5.23 13.20 26.27
CA PRO A 211 6.03 12.05 25.88
C PRO A 211 5.45 10.75 26.43
N LEU A 212 5.31 9.75 25.58
CA LEU A 212 4.88 8.41 25.95
C LEU A 212 5.80 7.34 25.36
N ALA A 213 5.97 6.23 26.06
CA ALA A 213 6.64 5.04 25.57
C ALA A 213 5.61 3.98 25.14
N VAL A 214 5.85 3.40 23.98
CA VAL A 214 4.96 2.41 23.38
C VAL A 214 5.23 1.03 23.96
N MET A 215 4.25 0.44 24.63
CA MET A 215 4.36 -0.86 25.29
C MET A 215 3.73 -1.99 24.49
N LYS A 216 2.76 -1.67 23.66
CA LYS A 216 2.07 -2.64 22.80
C LYS A 216 3.04 -3.31 21.83
N GLN A 217 2.89 -4.60 21.64
CA GLN A 217 3.80 -5.36 20.77
C GLN A 217 3.56 -5.07 19.28
N ALA A 218 2.31 -5.01 18.85
CA ALA A 218 1.88 -4.56 17.54
C ALA A 218 0.36 -4.46 17.44
N GLY A 219 -0.14 -3.92 16.31
CA GLY A 219 -1.55 -3.62 16.11
C GLY A 219 -1.91 -2.20 16.52
N ASP A 220 -3.16 -1.87 16.51
CA ASP A 220 -3.62 -0.50 16.77
C ASP A 220 -3.85 -0.27 18.28
N PHE A 221 -3.46 0.88 18.77
CA PHE A 221 -3.84 1.35 20.10
C PHE A 221 -4.37 2.78 20.02
N THR A 222 -5.13 3.17 21.05
CA THR A 222 -5.73 4.48 21.13
C THR A 222 -5.08 5.31 22.22
N VAL A 223 -4.85 6.58 21.93
CA VAL A 223 -4.38 7.59 22.89
C VAL A 223 -5.47 8.62 23.05
N THR A 224 -5.98 8.83 24.25
CA THR A 224 -7.01 9.80 24.56
C THR A 224 -6.38 10.96 25.35
N VAL A 225 -6.60 12.18 24.84
CA VAL A 225 -6.18 13.41 25.51
C VAL A 225 -7.41 14.26 25.81
N ARG A 226 -7.50 14.74 27.05
CA ARG A 226 -8.56 15.67 27.48
C ARG A 226 -7.96 17.01 27.88
N ALA A 227 -8.58 18.10 27.45
CA ALA A 227 -8.27 19.44 27.91
C ALA A 227 -9.48 19.97 28.71
N LEU A 228 -9.25 20.19 30.00
CA LEU A 228 -10.26 20.60 30.95
C LEU A 228 -10.03 22.08 31.30
N SER A 229 -11.01 22.91 31.07
CA SER A 229 -11.01 24.31 31.52
C SER A 229 -12.31 24.64 32.29
N GLN A 230 -12.39 25.79 32.91
CA GLN A 230 -13.60 26.23 33.60
C GLN A 230 -14.82 26.39 32.64
N LEU A 231 -14.56 26.69 31.36
CA LEU A 231 -15.60 26.97 30.39
C LEU A 231 -15.99 25.77 29.54
N VAL A 232 -15.06 24.89 29.26
CA VAL A 232 -15.29 23.79 28.33
C VAL A 232 -14.30 22.62 28.55
N THR A 233 -14.78 21.42 28.29
CA THR A 233 -13.95 20.19 28.20
C THR A 233 -13.84 19.79 26.74
N ARG A 234 -12.61 19.49 26.30
CA ARG A 234 -12.34 18.95 24.96
C ARG A 234 -11.67 17.59 25.09
N THR A 235 -12.10 16.65 24.28
CA THR A 235 -11.50 15.29 24.21
C THR A 235 -11.14 14.98 22.78
N ALA A 236 -9.94 14.44 22.58
CA ALA A 236 -9.48 13.92 21.30
C ALA A 236 -8.90 12.53 21.50
N THR A 237 -9.26 11.62 20.61
CA THR A 237 -8.74 10.24 20.60
C THR A 237 -8.00 10.02 19.30
N LEU A 238 -6.74 9.60 19.40
CA LEU A 238 -5.90 9.23 18.27
C LEU A 238 -5.73 7.72 18.19
N LYS A 239 -5.74 7.18 16.99
CA LYS A 239 -5.44 5.79 16.72
C LYS A 239 -4.04 5.69 16.13
N ILE A 240 -3.14 4.96 16.79
CA ILE A 240 -1.74 4.78 16.41
C ILE A 240 -1.50 3.30 16.15
N LYS A 241 -0.83 3.00 15.04
CA LYS A 241 -0.48 1.63 14.68
C LYS A 241 0.94 1.30 15.13
N VAL A 242 1.11 0.23 15.88
CA VAL A 242 2.42 -0.30 16.26
C VAL A 242 2.85 -1.35 15.24
N GLN A 243 4.02 -1.16 14.66
CA GLN A 243 4.68 -2.16 13.82
C GLN A 243 5.66 -2.99 14.64
N PRO A 244 5.89 -4.27 14.31
CA PRO A 244 6.94 -5.07 14.93
C PRO A 244 8.33 -4.46 14.67
N GLU A 245 9.27 -4.75 15.56
CA GLU A 245 10.68 -4.42 15.37
C GLU A 245 11.33 -5.35 14.34
N GLY A 246 12.38 -4.87 13.70
CA GLY A 246 13.17 -5.62 12.71
C GLY A 246 12.60 -5.56 11.30
N ALA A 247 13.35 -6.05 10.31
CA ALA A 247 12.85 -6.28 8.96
C ALA A 247 11.75 -7.32 9.01
N GLU A 248 10.60 -6.97 8.46
CA GLU A 248 9.51 -7.92 8.35
C GLU A 248 9.85 -9.00 7.32
N VAL A 249 10.02 -10.22 7.81
CA VAL A 249 10.06 -11.43 6.97
C VAL A 249 8.68 -12.06 7.03
N ARG A 250 8.16 -12.44 5.89
CA ARG A 250 6.84 -13.02 5.75
C ARG A 250 6.94 -14.36 5.04
N LYS A 251 6.35 -15.39 5.62
CA LYS A 251 6.17 -16.69 4.98
C LYS A 251 4.69 -17.00 4.87
N HIS A 252 4.34 -17.59 3.76
CA HIS A 252 2.97 -17.93 3.46
C HIS A 252 2.90 -19.36 2.94
N THR A 253 1.85 -20.06 3.32
CA THR A 253 1.58 -21.44 2.85
C THR A 253 0.09 -21.57 2.60
N SER A 254 -0.28 -22.13 1.45
CA SER A 254 -1.66 -22.39 1.06
C SER A 254 -1.88 -23.89 0.83
N ILE A 255 -3.00 -24.42 1.32
CA ILE A 255 -3.40 -25.82 1.14
C ILE A 255 -4.80 -25.86 0.58
N LEU A 256 -5.01 -26.69 -0.44
CA LEU A 256 -6.34 -27.02 -0.98
C LEU A 256 -6.91 -28.21 -0.22
N LEU A 257 -7.98 -27.98 0.54
CA LEU A 257 -8.78 -29.01 1.19
C LEU A 257 -9.81 -29.53 0.19
N ASP A 258 -9.57 -30.72 -0.34
CA ASP A 258 -10.40 -31.33 -1.38
C ASP A 258 -11.17 -32.53 -0.83
N LEU A 259 -12.49 -32.40 -0.70
CA LEU A 259 -13.42 -33.42 -0.18
C LEU A 259 -14.27 -34.08 -1.29
N LYS A 260 -13.90 -33.93 -2.55
CA LYS A 260 -14.69 -34.51 -3.65
C LYS A 260 -14.88 -36.03 -3.56
N ASN A 261 -13.84 -36.74 -3.11
CA ASN A 261 -13.84 -38.19 -2.98
C ASN A 261 -13.54 -38.66 -1.55
N ARG A 262 -13.66 -37.79 -0.56
CA ARG A 262 -13.34 -38.04 0.84
C ARG A 262 -14.36 -37.33 1.72
N ALA A 263 -14.86 -37.99 2.75
CA ALA A 263 -15.77 -37.37 3.71
C ALA A 263 -15.03 -36.49 4.72
N THR A 264 -13.72 -36.71 4.90
CA THR A 264 -12.90 -35.96 5.84
C THR A 264 -11.48 -35.84 5.31
N VAL A 265 -10.88 -34.67 5.49
CA VAL A 265 -9.49 -34.38 5.16
C VAL A 265 -8.82 -33.79 6.39
N TYR A 266 -7.63 -34.30 6.72
CA TYR A 266 -6.77 -33.78 7.79
C TYR A 266 -5.49 -33.25 7.17
N GLU A 267 -5.19 -31.99 7.46
CA GLU A 267 -3.98 -31.31 7.02
C GLU A 267 -3.38 -30.53 8.19
N PHE A 268 -2.16 -30.05 8.03
CA PHE A 268 -1.56 -29.19 9.04
C PHE A 268 -0.56 -28.22 8.43
N PHE A 269 -0.46 -27.05 9.07
CA PHE A 269 0.60 -26.10 8.82
C PHE A 269 1.69 -26.22 9.88
N ASN A 270 2.93 -26.20 9.43
CA ASN A 270 4.08 -26.12 10.31
C ASN A 270 4.50 -24.65 10.47
N LEU A 271 4.53 -24.15 11.68
CA LEU A 271 4.98 -22.80 11.99
C LEU A 271 6.52 -22.81 12.11
N PRO A 272 7.26 -22.20 11.16
CA PRO A 272 8.72 -22.31 11.09
C PRO A 272 9.45 -21.49 12.16
N VAL A 273 8.72 -20.71 12.96
CA VAL A 273 9.28 -19.87 14.02
C VAL A 273 9.12 -20.58 15.36
N ASP A 274 10.24 -20.97 15.93
CA ASP A 274 10.25 -21.50 17.29
C ASP A 274 10.25 -20.33 18.28
N GLN A 275 9.14 -20.16 18.97
CA GLN A 275 8.93 -19.14 19.99
C GLN A 275 8.66 -19.74 21.38
N SER A 276 9.16 -20.94 21.64
CA SER A 276 9.08 -21.46 23.01
C SER A 276 9.72 -20.47 23.98
N PRO A 277 9.22 -20.35 25.22
CA PRO A 277 9.76 -19.39 26.19
C PRO A 277 11.26 -19.56 26.48
N GLU A 278 11.79 -20.76 26.31
CA GLU A 278 13.22 -21.07 26.46
C GLU A 278 14.05 -20.50 25.34
N ILE A 279 13.64 -20.72 24.09
CA ILE A 279 14.40 -20.30 22.89
C ILE A 279 14.26 -18.80 22.66
N SER A 280 13.11 -18.21 22.92
CA SER A 280 12.89 -16.78 22.71
C SER A 280 13.82 -15.87 23.53
N LYS A 281 14.36 -16.35 24.64
CA LYS A 281 15.33 -15.65 25.49
C LYS A 281 16.78 -15.94 25.10
N SER A 282 17.02 -16.84 24.15
CA SER A 282 18.36 -17.20 23.74
C SER A 282 19.03 -16.09 22.93
N ILE A 283 20.35 -15.95 23.10
CA ILE A 283 21.22 -15.11 22.25
C ILE A 283 21.24 -15.62 20.80
N LEU A 284 20.93 -16.90 20.60
CA LEU A 284 20.89 -17.57 19.30
C LEU A 284 19.53 -17.43 18.59
N ARG A 285 18.62 -16.60 19.12
CA ARG A 285 17.34 -16.34 18.48
C ARG A 285 17.52 -15.83 17.04
N ARG A 286 16.64 -16.29 16.14
CA ARG A 286 16.64 -15.95 14.73
C ARG A 286 15.69 -14.81 14.38
N PHE A 287 14.93 -14.31 15.33
CA PHE A 287 13.90 -13.29 15.17
C PHE A 287 13.84 -12.37 16.38
N VAL A 288 13.30 -11.20 16.21
CA VAL A 288 13.10 -10.24 17.30
C VAL A 288 12.03 -10.77 18.26
N TYR A 289 12.33 -10.74 19.56
CA TYR A 289 11.41 -11.22 20.60
C TYR A 289 10.05 -10.52 20.53
N GLY A 290 8.97 -11.31 20.50
CA GLY A 290 7.59 -10.81 20.42
C GLY A 290 7.16 -10.28 19.05
N SER A 291 8.01 -10.40 18.02
CA SER A 291 7.67 -10.02 16.64
C SER A 291 6.85 -11.08 15.89
N PRO A 292 7.01 -12.41 16.11
CA PRO A 292 6.28 -13.41 15.35
C PRO A 292 4.78 -13.31 15.53
N ARG A 293 4.06 -13.47 14.44
CA ARG A 293 2.60 -13.48 14.33
C ARG A 293 2.20 -14.46 13.28
N ALA A 294 1.13 -15.19 13.54
CA ALA A 294 0.54 -16.07 12.55
C ALA A 294 -0.96 -15.84 12.48
N SER A 295 -1.52 -16.03 11.31
CA SER A 295 -2.95 -16.06 11.08
C SER A 295 -3.28 -17.14 10.08
N VAL A 296 -4.44 -17.78 10.28
CA VAL A 296 -5.00 -18.74 9.35
C VAL A 296 -6.24 -18.14 8.73
N THR A 297 -6.35 -18.25 7.43
CA THR A 297 -7.51 -17.82 6.65
C THR A 297 -8.12 -19.03 5.95
N VAL A 298 -9.42 -19.18 6.06
CA VAL A 298 -10.19 -20.23 5.38
C VAL A 298 -11.19 -19.58 4.44
N SER A 299 -11.29 -20.08 3.21
CA SER A 299 -12.24 -19.65 2.19
C SER A 299 -12.81 -20.86 1.43
N GLY A 300 -14.03 -20.74 0.95
CA GLY A 300 -14.77 -21.85 0.37
C GLY A 300 -14.48 -22.13 -1.10
N ASP A 301 -13.59 -21.41 -1.76
CA ASP A 301 -13.30 -21.60 -3.17
C ASP A 301 -11.85 -21.24 -3.51
N VAL A 302 -11.35 -21.82 -4.58
CA VAL A 302 -10.02 -21.57 -5.12
C VAL A 302 -9.85 -20.16 -5.69
N PHE A 303 -10.93 -19.50 -6.11
CA PHE A 303 -10.87 -18.10 -6.51
C PHE A 303 -10.48 -17.20 -5.33
N GLY A 304 -10.88 -17.60 -4.13
CA GLY A 304 -10.53 -16.93 -2.89
C GLY A 304 -11.61 -16.02 -2.33
N PRO A 305 -11.40 -15.48 -1.13
CA PRO A 305 -12.39 -14.69 -0.43
C PRO A 305 -12.58 -13.33 -1.10
N VAL A 306 -13.81 -13.05 -1.47
CA VAL A 306 -14.19 -11.80 -2.15
C VAL A 306 -15.02 -10.89 -1.23
N ARG A 307 -15.69 -11.47 -0.23
CA ARG A 307 -16.56 -10.75 0.72
C ARG A 307 -15.81 -10.36 1.99
N SER A 308 -15.51 -9.19 2.12
CA SER A 308 -15.33 -8.28 3.27
C SER A 308 -14.64 -7.03 2.77
N ASP A 309 -15.38 -6.10 2.21
CA ASP A 309 -14.86 -4.90 1.55
C ASP A 309 -13.97 -5.18 0.32
N ALA A 310 -13.95 -6.41 -0.17
CA ALA A 310 -12.87 -7.00 -0.94
C ALA A 310 -12.82 -6.57 -2.40
N ILE A 311 -13.89 -6.08 -3.00
CA ILE A 311 -13.86 -5.59 -4.39
C ILE A 311 -12.87 -4.43 -4.55
N LEU A 312 -12.61 -3.69 -3.48
CA LEU A 312 -11.66 -2.58 -3.45
C LEU A 312 -10.30 -2.96 -2.81
N ASN A 313 -10.20 -4.15 -2.20
CA ASN A 313 -9.03 -4.52 -1.39
C ASN A 313 -7.85 -5.09 -2.19
N PHE A 314 -8.03 -5.40 -3.47
CA PHE A 314 -6.90 -5.76 -4.33
C PHE A 314 -5.86 -4.64 -4.45
N GLN A 315 -6.22 -3.39 -4.17
CA GLN A 315 -5.27 -2.29 -4.02
C GLN A 315 -4.27 -2.50 -2.88
N GLN A 316 -4.60 -3.33 -1.89
CA GLN A 316 -3.73 -3.65 -0.76
C GLN A 316 -2.78 -4.83 -1.05
N ALA A 317 -3.07 -5.63 -2.08
CA ALA A 317 -2.28 -6.77 -2.48
C ALA A 317 -0.80 -6.40 -2.76
N PHE A 318 -0.58 -5.22 -3.31
CA PHE A 318 0.75 -4.69 -3.59
C PHE A 318 1.04 -3.45 -2.74
N LYS A 319 0.97 -3.60 -1.43
CA LYS A 319 1.33 -2.51 -0.49
C LYS A 319 2.74 -2.02 -0.78
N GLY A 320 2.86 -0.72 -1.04
CA GLY A 320 4.14 -0.09 -1.36
C GLY A 320 4.40 0.10 -2.85
N ARG A 321 3.81 -0.70 -3.73
CA ARG A 321 4.02 -0.59 -5.17
C ARG A 321 3.27 0.61 -5.77
N PHE A 322 3.80 1.11 -6.87
CA PHE A 322 3.20 2.24 -7.57
C PHE A 322 2.15 1.78 -8.56
N PHE A 323 0.93 2.29 -8.41
CA PHE A 323 -0.15 2.10 -9.38
C PHE A 323 -0.27 3.27 -10.37
N LYS A 324 0.81 4.04 -10.57
CA LYS A 324 0.85 5.10 -11.58
C LYS A 324 1.22 4.62 -12.98
N SER A 325 1.80 3.44 -13.10
CA SER A 325 2.06 2.76 -14.36
C SER A 325 0.79 2.17 -14.96
N ASN A 326 0.82 1.86 -16.26
CA ASN A 326 -0.34 1.28 -16.93
C ASN A 326 -0.71 -0.10 -16.38
N ASP A 327 0.29 -0.94 -16.07
CA ASP A 327 0.09 -2.26 -15.50
C ASP A 327 -0.62 -2.21 -14.14
N GLY A 328 -0.27 -1.26 -13.27
CA GLY A 328 -0.91 -1.10 -11.97
C GLY A 328 -2.38 -0.66 -12.08
N VAL A 329 -2.69 0.25 -13.01
CA VAL A 329 -4.09 0.68 -13.25
C VAL A 329 -4.89 -0.44 -13.92
N ALA A 330 -4.29 -1.14 -14.89
CA ALA A 330 -4.91 -2.28 -15.55
C ALA A 330 -5.09 -3.47 -14.60
N PHE A 331 -4.18 -3.67 -13.65
CA PHE A 331 -4.34 -4.63 -12.56
C PHE A 331 -5.58 -4.33 -11.70
N ASN A 332 -5.73 -3.08 -11.26
CA ASN A 332 -6.89 -2.66 -10.49
C ASN A 332 -8.20 -2.87 -11.27
N PHE A 333 -8.19 -2.53 -12.55
CA PHE A 333 -9.33 -2.74 -13.43
C PHE A 333 -9.63 -4.23 -13.63
N GLY A 334 -8.64 -5.01 -14.07
CA GLY A 334 -8.79 -6.43 -14.41
C GLY A 334 -9.13 -7.30 -13.21
N SER A 335 -8.47 -7.09 -12.06
CA SER A 335 -8.78 -7.84 -10.84
C SER A 335 -10.22 -7.57 -10.35
N THR A 336 -10.70 -6.33 -10.48
CA THR A 336 -12.09 -5.98 -10.16
C THR A 336 -13.06 -6.61 -11.14
N VAL A 337 -12.77 -6.58 -12.44
CA VAL A 337 -13.60 -7.22 -13.49
C VAL A 337 -13.72 -8.73 -13.24
N TRP A 338 -12.61 -9.44 -13.03
CA TRP A 338 -12.66 -10.88 -12.79
C TRP A 338 -13.33 -11.24 -11.47
N THR A 339 -13.22 -10.40 -10.46
CA THR A 339 -13.99 -10.52 -9.22
C THR A 339 -15.50 -10.41 -9.48
N LEU A 340 -15.92 -9.44 -10.28
CA LEU A 340 -17.32 -9.27 -10.67
C LEU A 340 -17.82 -10.44 -11.51
N HIS A 341 -17.00 -10.95 -12.44
CA HIS A 341 -17.32 -12.18 -13.18
C HIS A 341 -17.53 -13.36 -12.24
N TYR A 342 -16.61 -13.58 -11.30
CA TYR A 342 -16.73 -14.64 -10.31
C TYR A 342 -18.02 -14.52 -9.49
N LEU A 343 -18.30 -13.35 -8.92
CA LEU A 343 -19.51 -13.12 -8.12
C LEU A 343 -20.80 -13.29 -8.95
N ARG A 344 -20.79 -12.88 -10.23
CA ARG A 344 -21.91 -13.07 -11.15
C ARG A 344 -22.11 -14.55 -11.44
N LEU A 345 -21.07 -15.27 -11.82
CA LEU A 345 -21.10 -16.70 -12.16
C LEU A 345 -21.47 -17.57 -10.94
N THR A 346 -21.14 -17.12 -9.75
CA THR A 346 -21.51 -17.80 -8.49
C THR A 346 -22.84 -17.33 -7.90
N ASN A 347 -23.54 -16.41 -8.57
CA ASN A 347 -24.80 -15.82 -8.13
C ASN A 347 -24.73 -15.16 -6.73
N GLN A 348 -23.62 -14.47 -6.46
CA GLN A 348 -23.36 -13.80 -5.19
C GLN A 348 -23.24 -12.27 -5.33
N LEU A 349 -23.47 -11.72 -6.51
CA LEU A 349 -23.32 -10.30 -6.79
C LEU A 349 -24.49 -9.49 -6.21
N SER A 350 -24.24 -8.67 -5.20
CA SER A 350 -25.24 -7.77 -4.63
C SER A 350 -25.28 -6.43 -5.36
N THR A 351 -26.46 -5.77 -5.38
CA THR A 351 -26.66 -4.48 -6.05
C THR A 351 -25.79 -3.37 -5.46
N ALA A 352 -25.56 -3.38 -4.13
CA ALA A 352 -24.74 -2.38 -3.46
C ALA A 352 -23.25 -2.51 -3.80
N GLU A 353 -22.75 -3.75 -3.83
CA GLU A 353 -21.37 -4.05 -4.24
C GLU A 353 -21.14 -3.74 -5.70
N THR A 354 -22.09 -4.09 -6.56
CA THR A 354 -22.07 -3.75 -7.98
C THR A 354 -21.87 -2.26 -8.19
N LYS A 355 -22.68 -1.42 -7.54
CA LYS A 355 -22.55 0.05 -7.69
C LYS A 355 -21.18 0.58 -7.29
N LYS A 356 -20.64 0.15 -6.16
CA LYS A 356 -19.29 0.55 -5.70
C LYS A 356 -18.19 0.08 -6.65
N ALA A 357 -18.26 -1.16 -7.10
CA ALA A 357 -17.27 -1.74 -8.01
C ALA A 357 -17.24 -1.02 -9.36
N PHE A 358 -18.39 -0.71 -9.94
CA PHE A 358 -18.44 0.02 -11.23
C PHE A 358 -18.05 1.49 -11.09
N GLN A 359 -18.32 2.14 -9.97
CA GLN A 359 -17.74 3.46 -9.69
C GLN A 359 -16.21 3.41 -9.68
N PHE A 360 -15.64 2.40 -9.05
CA PHE A 360 -14.20 2.20 -9.04
C PHE A 360 -13.65 1.86 -10.45
N LEU A 361 -14.30 0.96 -11.20
CA LEU A 361 -13.92 0.61 -12.57
C LEU A 361 -13.88 1.81 -13.51
N ASN A 362 -14.88 2.68 -13.44
CA ASN A 362 -14.91 3.89 -14.27
C ASN A 362 -13.74 4.85 -13.95
N VAL A 363 -13.34 4.95 -12.68
CA VAL A 363 -12.15 5.72 -12.29
C VAL A 363 -10.88 5.08 -12.86
N GLN A 364 -10.77 3.75 -12.80
CA GLN A 364 -9.60 3.04 -13.36
C GLN A 364 -9.58 3.13 -14.89
N LEU A 365 -10.72 2.99 -15.56
CA LEU A 365 -10.83 3.19 -17.02
C LEU A 365 -10.36 4.59 -17.44
N ALA A 366 -10.84 5.63 -16.74
CA ALA A 366 -10.36 6.98 -16.98
C ALA A 366 -8.84 7.10 -16.76
N GLY A 367 -8.29 6.41 -15.75
CA GLY A 367 -6.85 6.33 -15.51
C GLY A 367 -6.07 5.65 -16.66
N LEU A 368 -6.60 4.59 -17.27
CA LEU A 368 -6.01 3.95 -18.45
C LEU A 368 -6.02 4.89 -19.66
N LEU A 369 -7.15 5.56 -19.88
CA LEU A 369 -7.32 6.50 -21.01
C LEU A 369 -6.35 7.69 -20.93
N THR A 370 -5.87 8.09 -19.76
CA THR A 370 -4.82 9.12 -19.67
C THR A 370 -3.48 8.70 -20.31
N ARG A 371 -3.27 7.40 -20.52
CA ARG A 371 -2.06 6.81 -21.13
C ARG A 371 -2.30 6.34 -22.57
N TYR A 372 -3.51 6.54 -23.06
CA TYR A 372 -3.90 6.22 -24.42
C TYR A 372 -3.60 7.40 -25.35
N LYS A 373 -2.95 7.13 -26.46
CA LYS A 373 -2.69 8.13 -27.50
C LYS A 373 -2.51 7.45 -28.87
N ASP A 374 -3.17 7.99 -29.89
CA ASP A 374 -3.01 7.57 -31.29
C ASP A 374 -3.23 6.05 -31.52
N GLY A 375 -4.22 5.47 -30.85
CA GLY A 375 -4.55 4.04 -30.95
C GLY A 375 -3.73 3.13 -30.04
N ALA A 376 -2.84 3.67 -29.20
CA ALA A 376 -1.93 2.86 -28.40
C ALA A 376 -1.88 3.24 -26.94
N PHE A 377 -1.60 2.27 -26.08
CA PHE A 377 -1.34 2.47 -24.66
C PHE A 377 0.16 2.53 -24.38
N LYS A 378 0.52 3.40 -23.44
CA LYS A 378 1.88 3.58 -22.94
C LYS A 378 2.01 3.00 -21.54
N MET A 379 3.20 2.56 -21.15
CA MET A 379 3.47 2.12 -19.78
C MET A 379 3.40 3.29 -18.80
N TRP A 380 4.07 4.40 -19.13
CA TRP A 380 4.03 5.67 -18.39
C TRP A 380 3.65 6.82 -19.34
N HIS A 381 3.25 7.95 -18.79
CA HIS A 381 2.84 9.12 -19.60
C HIS A 381 3.92 9.61 -20.56
N PHE A 382 5.19 9.44 -20.19
CA PHE A 382 6.36 9.90 -20.94
C PHE A 382 6.98 8.82 -21.83
N SER A 383 6.56 7.55 -21.70
CA SER A 383 7.09 6.44 -22.48
C SER A 383 6.54 6.44 -23.92
N GLN A 384 7.23 5.70 -24.79
CA GLN A 384 6.69 5.39 -26.12
C GLN A 384 5.54 4.39 -26.03
N PRO A 385 4.63 4.36 -27.03
CA PRO A 385 3.61 3.33 -27.13
C PRO A 385 4.25 1.95 -27.25
N SER A 386 3.62 0.91 -26.68
CA SER A 386 4.08 -0.47 -26.77
C SER A 386 2.98 -1.36 -27.33
N VAL A 387 3.32 -2.25 -28.24
CA VAL A 387 2.39 -3.23 -28.82
C VAL A 387 1.91 -4.19 -27.76
N TRP A 388 2.82 -4.66 -26.91
CA TRP A 388 2.49 -5.57 -25.82
C TRP A 388 1.57 -4.91 -24.77
N VAL A 389 1.92 -3.72 -24.30
CA VAL A 389 1.10 -2.96 -23.33
C VAL A 389 -0.28 -2.69 -23.89
N THR A 390 -0.34 -2.33 -25.17
CA THR A 390 -1.60 -2.04 -25.89
C THR A 390 -2.47 -3.30 -25.99
N ALA A 391 -1.90 -4.42 -26.42
CA ALA A 391 -2.64 -5.67 -26.57
C ALA A 391 -3.16 -6.18 -25.22
N TRP A 392 -2.30 -6.19 -24.20
CA TRP A 392 -2.70 -6.65 -22.86
C TRP A 392 -3.76 -5.74 -22.22
N THR A 393 -3.57 -4.41 -22.29
CA THR A 393 -4.53 -3.45 -21.70
C THR A 393 -5.88 -3.56 -22.37
N LEU A 394 -5.92 -3.62 -23.71
CA LEU A 394 -7.18 -3.77 -24.44
C LEU A 394 -7.89 -5.09 -24.10
N ARG A 395 -7.14 -6.20 -23.95
CA ARG A 395 -7.70 -7.47 -23.53
C ARG A 395 -8.36 -7.40 -22.15
N VAL A 396 -7.71 -6.72 -21.21
CA VAL A 396 -8.28 -6.50 -19.87
C VAL A 396 -9.55 -5.62 -19.95
N ILE A 397 -9.58 -4.60 -20.82
CA ILE A 397 -10.76 -3.74 -21.01
C ILE A 397 -11.92 -4.55 -21.65
N LEU A 398 -11.63 -5.37 -22.65
CA LEU A 398 -12.64 -6.22 -23.31
C LEU A 398 -13.32 -7.20 -22.35
N ALA A 399 -12.62 -7.65 -21.31
CA ALA A 399 -13.22 -8.50 -20.27
C ALA A 399 -14.39 -7.84 -19.52
N ALA A 400 -14.47 -6.51 -19.54
CA ALA A 400 -15.60 -5.76 -18.95
C ALA A 400 -16.80 -5.59 -19.88
N GLN A 401 -16.67 -5.96 -21.16
CA GLN A 401 -17.74 -5.82 -22.15
C GLN A 401 -18.73 -6.98 -22.07
N LEU A 402 -19.77 -6.81 -21.24
CA LEU A 402 -20.94 -7.68 -21.17
C LEU A 402 -22.19 -6.84 -21.40
N GLU A 403 -23.19 -7.41 -22.06
CA GLU A 403 -24.50 -6.76 -22.31
C GLU A 403 -25.13 -6.26 -21.01
N ASP A 404 -25.08 -7.06 -19.93
CA ASP A 404 -25.61 -6.68 -18.62
C ASP A 404 -24.90 -5.47 -17.99
N TRP A 405 -23.68 -5.14 -18.42
CA TRP A 405 -22.84 -4.09 -17.85
C TRP A 405 -22.70 -2.85 -18.71
N GLU A 406 -23.28 -2.82 -19.90
CA GLU A 406 -23.17 -1.73 -20.86
C GLU A 406 -23.58 -0.36 -20.29
N ASN A 407 -24.61 -0.34 -19.44
CA ASN A 407 -25.08 0.86 -18.75
C ASN A 407 -24.25 1.27 -17.51
N LEU A 408 -23.30 0.44 -17.09
CA LEU A 408 -22.52 0.62 -15.86
C LEU A 408 -21.07 1.00 -16.17
N VAL A 409 -20.49 0.45 -17.23
CA VAL A 409 -19.16 0.81 -17.76
C VAL A 409 -19.24 0.91 -19.28
N TYR A 410 -18.89 2.07 -19.81
CA TYR A 410 -18.92 2.31 -21.27
C TYR A 410 -17.50 2.36 -21.82
N VAL A 411 -17.26 1.50 -22.80
CA VAL A 411 -16.02 1.51 -23.60
C VAL A 411 -16.37 1.95 -25.00
N GLU A 412 -15.78 3.06 -25.44
CA GLU A 412 -16.06 3.62 -26.75
C GLU A 412 -15.61 2.64 -27.87
N PRO A 413 -16.48 2.26 -28.84
CA PRO A 413 -16.11 1.35 -29.92
C PRO A 413 -14.94 1.84 -30.80
N ARG A 414 -14.78 3.16 -30.92
CA ARG A 414 -13.62 3.76 -31.62
C ARG A 414 -12.30 3.43 -30.95
N LEU A 415 -12.25 3.41 -29.61
CA LEU A 415 -11.05 3.01 -28.88
C LEU A 415 -10.58 1.63 -29.34
N ILE A 416 -11.49 0.68 -29.44
CA ILE A 416 -11.18 -0.70 -29.85
C ILE A 416 -10.72 -0.72 -31.30
N THR A 417 -11.45 -0.04 -32.17
CA THR A 417 -11.14 0.00 -33.61
C THR A 417 -9.76 0.64 -33.88
N ASP A 418 -9.50 1.80 -33.28
CA ASP A 418 -8.23 2.52 -33.44
C ASP A 418 -7.05 1.70 -32.86
N THR A 419 -7.28 0.99 -31.73
CA THR A 419 -6.27 0.12 -31.14
C THR A 419 -5.96 -1.09 -32.02
N ILE A 420 -6.96 -1.72 -32.59
CA ILE A 420 -6.77 -2.83 -33.53
C ILE A 420 -6.04 -2.33 -34.80
N GLU A 421 -6.37 -1.15 -35.32
CA GLU A 421 -5.66 -0.57 -36.43
C GLU A 421 -4.19 -0.29 -36.12
N PHE A 422 -3.89 0.23 -34.93
CA PHE A 422 -2.53 0.41 -34.47
C PHE A 422 -1.76 -0.93 -34.44
N LEU A 423 -2.36 -1.99 -33.85
CA LEU A 423 -1.70 -3.29 -33.80
C LEU A 423 -1.42 -3.85 -35.19
N ILE A 424 -2.37 -3.78 -36.11
CA ILE A 424 -2.21 -4.27 -37.51
C ILE A 424 -1.04 -3.58 -38.22
N LYS A 425 -0.80 -2.29 -37.97
CA LYS A 425 0.33 -1.55 -38.54
C LYS A 425 1.70 -2.10 -38.09
N HIS A 426 1.76 -2.82 -36.99
CA HIS A 426 2.99 -3.42 -36.44
C HIS A 426 3.13 -4.91 -36.74
N GLN A 427 2.37 -5.43 -37.73
CA GLN A 427 2.51 -6.78 -38.21
C GLN A 427 3.51 -6.83 -39.38
N ALA A 428 4.50 -7.73 -39.28
CA ALA A 428 5.44 -7.98 -40.36
C ALA A 428 4.82 -8.84 -41.49
N PRO A 429 5.46 -8.86 -42.66
CA PRO A 429 4.98 -9.66 -43.82
C PRO A 429 4.90 -11.17 -43.51
N ASP A 430 5.76 -11.71 -42.65
CA ASP A 430 5.76 -13.12 -42.22
C ASP A 430 4.56 -13.48 -41.35
N GLY A 431 3.85 -12.48 -40.84
CA GLY A 431 2.71 -12.60 -39.94
C GLY A 431 3.00 -12.36 -38.46
N SER A 432 4.26 -12.19 -38.06
CA SER A 432 4.65 -11.86 -36.69
C SER A 432 4.28 -10.44 -36.31
N PHE A 433 4.05 -10.20 -35.01
CA PHE A 433 3.93 -8.86 -34.48
C PHE A 433 5.22 -8.44 -33.81
N HIS A 434 5.59 -7.18 -33.98
CA HIS A 434 6.83 -6.62 -33.48
C HIS A 434 6.54 -5.46 -32.54
N GLU A 435 7.44 -5.29 -31.55
CA GLU A 435 7.34 -4.15 -30.66
C GLU A 435 7.71 -2.85 -31.36
N THR A 436 7.08 -1.73 -31.00
CA THR A 436 7.27 -0.42 -31.61
C THR A 436 8.63 0.19 -31.32
N VAL A 437 9.28 -0.22 -30.28
CA VAL A 437 10.49 0.42 -29.77
C VAL A 437 11.69 -0.14 -30.49
N HIS A 438 12.30 0.69 -31.35
CA HIS A 438 13.67 0.50 -31.76
C HIS A 438 14.58 0.88 -30.61
N TYR A 439 15.59 0.05 -30.38
CA TYR A 439 16.51 0.09 -29.27
C TYR A 439 17.43 1.33 -29.26
N ASP A 440 16.87 2.51 -29.01
CA ASP A 440 17.68 3.62 -28.52
C ASP A 440 17.89 3.46 -27.02
N ASN A 441 19.12 3.57 -26.56
CA ASN A 441 19.57 3.27 -25.19
C ASN A 441 18.71 3.85 -24.04
N ALA A 442 17.93 4.91 -24.27
CA ALA A 442 17.04 5.52 -23.30
C ALA A 442 15.59 4.97 -23.30
N THR A 443 15.18 4.34 -24.41
CA THR A 443 13.78 3.92 -24.61
C THR A 443 13.54 2.44 -24.32
N LEU A 444 14.57 1.65 -24.27
CA LEU A 444 14.63 0.22 -24.05
C LEU A 444 13.93 -0.23 -22.75
N SER A 445 14.13 0.54 -21.73
CA SER A 445 13.73 0.20 -20.38
C SER A 445 12.22 0.11 -20.17
N TYR A 446 11.42 0.74 -21.02
CA TYR A 446 9.98 0.84 -20.79
C TYR A 446 9.20 -0.34 -21.35
N THR A 447 9.66 -0.93 -22.43
CA THR A 447 9.00 -2.07 -23.09
C THR A 447 9.44 -3.42 -22.53
N MET A 448 10.63 -3.49 -21.99
CA MET A 448 11.17 -4.73 -21.40
C MET A 448 10.69 -5.01 -19.98
N SER A 449 9.89 -4.10 -19.43
CA SER A 449 9.26 -4.29 -18.11
C SER A 449 8.18 -5.36 -18.10
N PHE A 450 7.80 -5.91 -19.26
CA PHE A 450 6.78 -6.95 -19.34
C PHE A 450 7.40 -8.32 -19.61
N LYS A 451 6.91 -9.32 -18.90
CA LYS A 451 7.17 -10.73 -19.18
C LYS A 451 6.69 -11.05 -20.60
N GLY A 452 7.46 -11.81 -21.33
CA GLY A 452 7.10 -12.27 -22.66
C GLY A 452 7.86 -11.62 -23.82
N LEU A 453 8.70 -10.63 -23.55
CA LEU A 453 9.69 -10.14 -24.51
C LEU A 453 11.04 -10.86 -24.38
N SER A 454 11.03 -11.99 -23.66
CA SER A 454 12.23 -12.79 -23.43
C SER A 454 12.62 -13.58 -24.69
N GLY A 455 13.74 -13.36 -25.22
CA GLY A 455 14.30 -14.13 -26.33
C GLY A 455 15.53 -13.48 -26.92
N GLY A 456 15.81 -12.23 -26.59
CA GLY A 456 17.00 -11.51 -27.04
C GLY A 456 17.62 -10.69 -25.92
N ASP A 457 18.90 -10.45 -26.05
CA ASP A 457 19.61 -9.48 -25.23
C ASP A 457 18.95 -8.08 -25.42
N PRO A 458 18.42 -7.48 -24.35
CA PRO A 458 17.73 -6.20 -24.46
C PRO A 458 18.60 -5.06 -24.99
N MET A 459 19.90 -5.16 -24.91
CA MET A 459 20.85 -4.13 -25.36
C MET A 459 21.39 -4.38 -26.77
N ARG A 460 21.03 -5.48 -27.37
CA ARG A 460 21.48 -5.77 -28.74
C ARG A 460 20.53 -5.15 -29.75
N PRO A 461 21.02 -4.33 -30.70
CA PRO A 461 20.22 -3.92 -31.83
C PRO A 461 19.64 -5.18 -32.50
N ARG A 462 18.38 -5.13 -32.91
CA ARG A 462 17.77 -6.24 -33.64
C ARG A 462 18.54 -6.46 -34.92
N ASP A 463 19.27 -7.57 -34.96
CA ASP A 463 19.83 -8.08 -36.20
C ASP A 463 18.72 -8.77 -37.01
N GLU A 464 18.87 -8.89 -38.31
CA GLU A 464 17.92 -9.63 -39.19
C GLU A 464 17.73 -11.09 -38.74
N ASN A 465 18.61 -11.61 -37.87
CA ASN A 465 18.57 -12.96 -37.29
C ASN A 465 17.91 -13.05 -35.91
N ASP A 466 17.33 -11.94 -35.37
CA ASP A 466 16.63 -11.99 -34.09
C ASP A 466 15.40 -12.89 -34.18
N LYS A 467 15.24 -13.77 -33.15
CA LYS A 467 14.10 -14.69 -33.08
C LYS A 467 12.79 -13.88 -33.09
N PRO A 468 11.81 -14.29 -33.87
CA PRO A 468 10.51 -13.64 -33.92
C PRO A 468 9.83 -13.69 -32.53
N LEU A 469 9.07 -12.62 -32.21
CA LEU A 469 8.35 -12.51 -30.94
C LEU A 469 7.09 -13.38 -30.95
N VAL A 470 7.26 -14.69 -30.74
CA VAL A 470 6.17 -15.67 -30.76
C VAL A 470 5.12 -15.39 -29.70
N ALA A 471 5.54 -15.13 -28.46
CA ALA A 471 4.62 -14.85 -27.35
C ALA A 471 3.78 -13.58 -27.58
N LEU A 472 4.39 -12.51 -28.12
CA LEU A 472 3.67 -11.30 -28.48
C LEU A 472 2.65 -11.57 -29.59
N THR A 473 3.02 -12.33 -30.60
CA THR A 473 2.12 -12.70 -31.71
C THR A 473 0.95 -13.53 -31.21
N ALA A 474 1.19 -14.47 -30.29
CA ALA A 474 0.14 -15.28 -29.67
C ALA A 474 -0.82 -14.43 -28.82
N LEU A 475 -0.31 -13.46 -28.05
CA LEU A 475 -1.12 -12.51 -27.29
C LEU A 475 -2.04 -11.70 -28.23
N VAL A 476 -1.51 -11.17 -29.33
CA VAL A 476 -2.30 -10.39 -30.29
C VAL A 476 -3.32 -11.28 -31.01
N VAL A 477 -3.03 -12.54 -31.33
CA VAL A 477 -4.01 -13.49 -31.90
C VAL A 477 -5.19 -13.71 -30.96
N THR A 478 -4.93 -13.90 -29.65
CA THR A 478 -5.98 -14.01 -28.63
C THR A 478 -6.84 -12.77 -28.58
N LEU A 479 -6.21 -11.60 -28.51
CA LEU A 479 -6.91 -10.31 -28.50
C LEU A 479 -7.76 -10.11 -29.76
N LEU A 480 -7.21 -10.35 -30.97
CA LEU A 480 -7.96 -10.24 -32.20
C LEU A 480 -9.18 -11.17 -32.24
N ARG A 481 -9.07 -12.38 -31.64
CA ARG A 481 -10.22 -13.29 -31.52
C ARG A 481 -11.31 -12.70 -30.62
N GLU A 482 -10.94 -12.08 -29.51
CA GLU A 482 -11.85 -11.48 -28.54
C GLU A 482 -12.45 -10.15 -29.05
N ALA A 483 -11.70 -9.32 -29.78
CA ALA A 483 -12.12 -8.01 -30.25
C ALA A 483 -12.93 -8.02 -31.57
N LEU A 484 -12.76 -9.03 -32.43
CA LEU A 484 -13.40 -9.06 -33.76
C LEU A 484 -14.91 -8.87 -33.74
N PRO A 485 -15.68 -9.39 -32.76
CA PRO A 485 -17.14 -9.18 -32.74
C PRO A 485 -17.55 -7.71 -32.58
N THR A 486 -16.69 -6.88 -32.00
CA THR A 486 -16.99 -5.46 -31.75
C THR A 486 -16.47 -4.52 -32.83
N VAL A 487 -15.58 -5.00 -33.71
CA VAL A 487 -14.96 -4.22 -34.80
C VAL A 487 -15.79 -4.38 -36.06
N THR A 488 -16.09 -3.28 -36.76
CA THR A 488 -16.89 -3.26 -37.98
C THR A 488 -16.17 -2.60 -39.14
N GLY A 489 -16.71 -2.74 -40.37
CA GLY A 489 -16.23 -2.05 -41.56
C GLY A 489 -14.90 -2.59 -42.11
N GLU A 490 -14.10 -1.71 -42.69
CA GLU A 490 -12.84 -2.05 -43.34
C GLU A 490 -11.80 -2.63 -42.37
N VAL A 491 -11.76 -2.10 -41.15
CA VAL A 491 -10.82 -2.55 -40.10
C VAL A 491 -11.09 -3.99 -39.74
N HIS A 492 -12.36 -4.43 -39.69
CA HIS A 492 -12.71 -5.83 -39.46
C HIS A 492 -12.04 -6.76 -40.48
N GLY A 493 -12.14 -6.42 -41.77
CA GLY A 493 -11.53 -7.24 -42.85
C GLY A 493 -10.00 -7.30 -42.73
N LYS A 494 -9.36 -6.16 -42.42
CA LYS A 494 -7.91 -6.08 -42.18
C LYS A 494 -7.53 -6.92 -40.96
N ALA A 495 -8.30 -6.86 -39.85
CA ALA A 495 -8.06 -7.62 -38.62
C ALA A 495 -8.19 -9.15 -38.84
N VAL A 496 -9.19 -9.58 -39.61
CA VAL A 496 -9.33 -11.01 -39.99
C VAL A 496 -8.10 -11.45 -40.80
N GLY A 497 -7.68 -10.66 -41.80
CA GLY A 497 -6.48 -10.98 -42.57
C GLY A 497 -5.21 -11.03 -41.73
N ALA A 498 -5.03 -10.07 -40.83
CA ALA A 498 -3.91 -10.04 -39.90
C ALA A 498 -3.90 -11.25 -38.97
N LYS A 499 -5.05 -11.60 -38.39
CA LYS A 499 -5.20 -12.79 -37.53
C LYS A 499 -4.80 -14.08 -38.30
N LEU A 500 -5.25 -14.25 -39.53
CA LEU A 500 -4.93 -15.44 -40.33
C LEU A 500 -3.43 -15.55 -40.65
N ARG A 501 -2.77 -14.44 -40.96
CA ARG A 501 -1.32 -14.43 -41.17
C ARG A 501 -0.55 -14.79 -39.88
N ALA A 502 -1.00 -14.23 -38.74
CA ALA A 502 -0.39 -14.53 -37.43
C ALA A 502 -0.58 -15.99 -37.00
N ILE A 503 -1.76 -16.59 -37.24
CA ILE A 503 -1.99 -18.03 -36.99
C ILE A 503 -1.01 -18.87 -37.78
N ARG A 504 -0.86 -18.62 -39.10
CA ARG A 504 0.12 -19.36 -39.95
C ARG A 504 1.55 -19.17 -39.47
N PHE A 505 1.87 -17.98 -38.96
CA PHE A 505 3.19 -17.74 -38.37
C PHE A 505 3.41 -18.63 -37.15
N LEU A 506 2.46 -18.69 -36.21
CA LEU A 506 2.53 -19.51 -34.99
C LEU A 506 2.63 -20.99 -35.33
N GLU A 507 1.83 -21.49 -36.30
CA GLU A 507 1.83 -22.87 -36.77
C GLU A 507 3.19 -23.29 -37.32
N ARG A 508 3.88 -22.41 -38.10
CA ARG A 508 5.19 -22.69 -38.70
C ARG A 508 6.33 -22.74 -37.66
N HIS A 509 6.20 -22.02 -36.57
CA HIS A 509 7.25 -21.94 -35.54
C HIS A 509 7.02 -22.90 -34.36
N LEU A 510 5.93 -23.64 -34.37
CA LEU A 510 5.52 -24.47 -33.25
C LEU A 510 6.59 -25.51 -32.84
N ASP A 511 7.20 -26.19 -33.83
CA ASP A 511 8.23 -27.20 -33.60
C ASP A 511 9.56 -26.65 -33.09
N GLN A 512 9.77 -25.33 -33.15
CA GLN A 512 10.98 -24.65 -32.71
C GLN A 512 10.88 -24.11 -31.30
N LEU A 513 9.68 -24.19 -30.67
CA LEU A 513 9.46 -23.67 -29.34
C LEU A 513 10.04 -24.60 -28.28
N TRP A 514 10.83 -24.01 -27.39
CA TRP A 514 11.43 -24.70 -26.25
C TRP A 514 11.13 -24.02 -24.91
N ASP A 515 10.69 -22.76 -24.92
CA ASP A 515 10.34 -22.02 -23.71
C ASP A 515 8.89 -22.38 -23.29
N PRO A 516 8.67 -22.89 -22.06
CA PRO A 516 7.34 -23.24 -21.56
C PRO A 516 6.31 -22.11 -21.68
N TYR A 517 6.74 -20.86 -21.47
CA TYR A 517 5.87 -19.69 -21.57
C TYR A 517 5.38 -19.47 -23.01
N GLU A 518 6.29 -19.49 -23.98
CA GLU A 518 5.94 -19.35 -25.39
C GLU A 518 5.02 -20.48 -25.88
N VAL A 519 5.29 -21.69 -25.43
CA VAL A 519 4.45 -22.86 -25.76
C VAL A 519 3.06 -22.72 -25.16
N ALA A 520 2.94 -22.30 -23.90
CA ALA A 520 1.64 -22.20 -23.22
C ALA A 520 0.74 -21.13 -23.85
N ILE A 521 1.26 -19.93 -24.08
CA ILE A 521 0.50 -18.85 -24.69
C ILE A 521 0.13 -19.15 -26.16
N THR A 522 1.04 -19.80 -26.90
CA THR A 522 0.78 -20.22 -28.29
C THR A 522 -0.27 -21.32 -28.35
N THR A 523 -0.19 -22.33 -27.48
CA THR A 523 -1.18 -23.41 -27.41
C THR A 523 -2.56 -22.87 -27.05
N TYR A 524 -2.64 -21.91 -26.12
CA TYR A 524 -3.88 -21.22 -25.79
C TYR A 524 -4.42 -20.46 -26.98
N ALA A 525 -3.59 -19.66 -27.65
CA ALA A 525 -4.00 -18.91 -28.84
C ALA A 525 -4.51 -19.81 -29.95
N LEU A 526 -3.80 -20.88 -30.32
CA LEU A 526 -4.20 -21.85 -31.36
C LEU A 526 -5.47 -22.61 -30.97
N THR A 527 -5.65 -22.90 -29.67
CA THR A 527 -6.88 -23.51 -29.14
C THR A 527 -8.09 -22.57 -29.30
N MET A 528 -7.92 -21.29 -28.93
CA MET A 528 -8.97 -20.27 -29.02
C MET A 528 -9.45 -20.01 -30.46
N VAL A 529 -8.57 -20.12 -31.43
CA VAL A 529 -8.91 -19.93 -32.85
C VAL A 529 -9.25 -21.24 -33.58
N ALA A 530 -9.28 -22.36 -32.86
CA ALA A 530 -9.53 -23.70 -33.39
C ALA A 530 -8.60 -24.07 -34.57
N SER A 531 -7.30 -23.76 -34.44
CA SER A 531 -6.27 -24.09 -35.44
C SER A 531 -6.18 -25.62 -35.71
N THR A 532 -5.70 -26.02 -36.89
CA THR A 532 -5.39 -27.40 -37.24
C THR A 532 -4.30 -28.01 -36.38
N GLU A 533 -3.32 -27.19 -36.02
CA GLU A 533 -2.11 -27.61 -35.25
C GLU A 533 -2.33 -27.59 -33.70
N LYS A 534 -3.53 -27.29 -33.24
CA LYS A 534 -3.85 -27.22 -31.80
C LYS A 534 -3.55 -28.52 -31.04
N GLU A 535 -3.64 -29.68 -31.70
CA GLU A 535 -3.36 -30.98 -31.08
C GLU A 535 -1.84 -31.21 -30.92
N VAL A 536 -1.06 -30.75 -31.90
CA VAL A 536 0.42 -30.80 -31.82
C VAL A 536 0.90 -29.86 -30.71
N ALA A 537 0.39 -28.63 -30.69
CA ALA A 537 0.70 -27.66 -29.65
C ALA A 537 0.36 -28.20 -28.23
N LEU A 538 -0.80 -28.85 -28.06
CA LEU A 538 -1.20 -29.44 -26.80
C LEU A 538 -0.22 -30.54 -26.34
N LYS A 539 0.22 -31.41 -27.22
CA LYS A 539 1.20 -32.48 -26.92
C LYS A 539 2.54 -31.90 -26.48
N ILE A 540 3.00 -30.82 -27.12
CA ILE A 540 4.23 -30.14 -26.73
C ILE A 540 4.04 -29.53 -25.32
N LEU A 541 2.93 -28.85 -25.05
CA LEU A 541 2.62 -28.30 -23.73
C LEU A 541 2.58 -29.41 -22.67
N GLU A 542 1.92 -30.54 -22.93
CA GLU A 542 1.87 -31.68 -22.01
C GLU A 542 3.23 -32.24 -21.65
N SER A 543 4.15 -32.32 -22.64
CA SER A 543 5.50 -32.86 -22.43
C SER A 543 6.36 -32.00 -21.52
N MET A 544 6.05 -30.70 -21.40
CA MET A 544 6.79 -29.75 -20.57
C MET A 544 6.25 -29.62 -19.14
N GLY A 545 5.12 -30.29 -18.84
CA GLY A 545 4.50 -30.24 -17.52
C GLY A 545 5.38 -30.84 -16.43
N ARG A 546 5.52 -30.12 -15.31
CA ARG A 546 6.32 -30.55 -14.14
C ARG A 546 5.41 -30.85 -12.96
N LYS A 547 5.75 -31.87 -12.20
CA LYS A 547 5.04 -32.21 -10.96
C LYS A 547 5.77 -31.59 -9.77
N SER A 548 5.05 -30.87 -8.94
CA SER A 548 5.53 -30.41 -7.64
C SER A 548 5.61 -31.56 -6.64
N THR A 549 6.40 -31.39 -5.59
CA THR A 549 6.51 -32.32 -4.44
C THR A 549 5.16 -32.59 -3.78
N GLU A 550 4.23 -31.63 -3.81
CA GLU A 550 2.85 -31.73 -3.26
C GLU A 550 1.82 -32.30 -4.25
N GLY A 551 2.28 -32.83 -5.39
CA GLY A 551 1.41 -33.45 -6.41
C GLY A 551 0.68 -32.45 -7.31
N GLY A 552 1.03 -31.18 -7.28
CA GLY A 552 0.56 -30.16 -8.21
C GLY A 552 1.27 -30.26 -9.57
N LEU A 553 0.58 -29.89 -10.66
CA LEU A 553 1.11 -29.82 -12.02
C LEU A 553 1.31 -28.36 -12.44
N HIS A 554 2.50 -27.99 -12.92
CA HIS A 554 2.84 -26.65 -13.34
C HIS A 554 3.82 -26.63 -14.51
N TRP A 555 4.00 -25.45 -15.11
CA TRP A 555 4.97 -25.19 -16.16
C TRP A 555 5.89 -24.07 -15.74
N SER A 556 7.16 -24.34 -15.70
CA SER A 556 8.21 -23.38 -15.37
C SER A 556 9.46 -23.67 -16.19
N ARG A 557 10.31 -22.67 -16.36
CA ARG A 557 11.67 -22.86 -16.83
C ARG A 557 12.47 -23.70 -15.85
N ASP A 558 13.70 -24.05 -16.18
CA ASP A 558 14.53 -24.80 -15.25
C ASP A 558 14.72 -24.07 -13.93
N THR A 559 14.71 -24.85 -12.84
CA THR A 559 14.95 -24.34 -11.50
C THR A 559 16.29 -23.60 -11.49
N MET A 560 16.30 -22.41 -10.92
CA MET A 560 17.56 -21.73 -10.67
C MET A 560 18.39 -22.57 -9.72
N SER A 561 19.49 -23.15 -10.21
CA SER A 561 20.40 -23.95 -9.38
C SER A 561 20.85 -23.10 -8.19
N SER A 562 20.75 -23.67 -6.98
CA SER A 562 21.29 -23.06 -5.78
C SER A 562 22.75 -22.65 -6.05
N SER A 563 22.97 -21.34 -5.99
CA SER A 563 24.32 -20.83 -6.21
C SER A 563 25.25 -21.25 -5.08
N ASN A 564 26.57 -21.20 -5.35
CA ASN A 564 27.61 -21.41 -4.35
C ASN A 564 27.42 -20.59 -3.07
N ARG A 565 26.64 -19.51 -3.12
CA ARG A 565 26.29 -18.63 -1.99
C ARG A 565 25.41 -19.36 -0.96
N LEU A 566 24.40 -20.15 -1.39
CA LEU A 566 23.61 -20.98 -0.47
C LEU A 566 24.45 -22.10 0.13
N ALA A 567 25.40 -22.68 -0.62
CA ALA A 567 26.35 -23.68 -0.11
C ALA A 567 27.29 -23.08 0.93
N GLN A 568 27.73 -21.84 0.77
CA GLN A 568 28.56 -21.13 1.77
C GLN A 568 27.75 -20.77 3.03
N ASP A 569 26.52 -20.37 2.88
CA ASP A 569 25.65 -20.04 4.01
C ASP A 569 25.23 -21.29 4.79
N ASN A 570 25.07 -22.44 4.14
CA ASN A 570 24.80 -23.74 4.78
C ASN A 570 25.94 -24.27 5.63
N GLN A 571 27.15 -23.74 5.50
CA GLN A 571 28.28 -24.10 6.40
C GLN A 571 28.08 -23.52 7.81
N ARG A 572 27.15 -22.59 8.00
CA ARG A 572 26.79 -22.06 9.29
C ARG A 572 25.66 -22.92 9.88
N SER A 573 25.96 -23.73 10.87
CA SER A 573 25.02 -24.69 11.48
C SER A 573 23.75 -24.11 12.09
N PHE A 574 23.68 -22.78 12.25
CA PHE A 574 22.56 -22.07 12.83
C PHE A 574 21.65 -21.40 11.79
N LEU A 575 21.98 -21.45 10.53
CA LEU A 575 21.11 -20.97 9.46
C LEU A 575 20.15 -22.08 9.01
N LEU A 576 18.87 -21.73 8.89
CA LEU A 576 17.92 -22.64 8.27
C LEU A 576 18.27 -22.76 6.78
N PRO A 577 18.36 -23.98 6.24
CA PRO A 577 18.45 -24.14 4.78
C PRO A 577 17.22 -23.49 4.14
N LYS A 578 17.44 -22.67 3.12
CA LYS A 578 16.35 -22.19 2.29
C LYS A 578 15.89 -23.32 1.39
N ASP A 579 14.60 -23.57 1.36
CA ASP A 579 14.03 -24.45 0.35
C ASP A 579 14.30 -23.82 -1.03
N PRO A 580 14.89 -24.57 -1.98
CA PRO A 580 15.07 -24.05 -3.32
C PRO A 580 13.70 -23.72 -3.92
N GLN A 581 13.57 -22.57 -4.55
CA GLN A 581 12.37 -22.24 -5.30
C GLN A 581 12.29 -23.16 -6.52
N GLU A 582 11.26 -23.98 -6.60
CA GLU A 582 11.06 -24.95 -7.68
C GLU A 582 10.51 -24.34 -8.98
N TRP A 583 10.23 -23.06 -9.00
CA TRP A 583 9.57 -22.37 -10.11
C TRP A 583 10.10 -20.93 -10.27
N ASP A 584 10.03 -20.43 -11.49
CA ASP A 584 10.44 -19.07 -11.84
C ASP A 584 9.25 -18.07 -11.88
N SER A 585 9.55 -16.81 -12.08
CA SER A 585 8.54 -15.73 -12.14
C SER A 585 7.53 -15.86 -13.29
N TYR A 586 7.81 -16.68 -14.30
CA TYR A 586 6.91 -16.95 -15.42
C TYR A 586 5.93 -18.09 -15.13
N ALA A 587 6.21 -18.92 -14.13
CA ALA A 587 5.48 -20.15 -13.89
C ALA A 587 3.97 -19.93 -13.66
N VAL A 588 3.59 -18.88 -12.93
CA VAL A 588 2.18 -18.59 -12.66
C VAL A 588 1.43 -18.23 -13.94
N GLU A 589 1.99 -17.36 -14.76
CA GLU A 589 1.38 -16.95 -16.04
C GLU A 589 1.31 -18.11 -17.01
N THR A 590 2.41 -18.85 -17.15
CA THR A 590 2.49 -20.06 -18.00
C THR A 590 1.45 -21.10 -17.59
N THR A 591 1.38 -21.41 -16.29
CA THR A 591 0.44 -22.39 -15.75
C THR A 591 -1.01 -21.92 -15.88
N SER A 592 -1.27 -20.62 -15.82
CA SER A 592 -2.60 -20.04 -16.02
C SER A 592 -3.07 -20.18 -17.49
N TYR A 593 -2.18 -19.95 -18.47
CA TYR A 593 -2.49 -20.24 -19.87
C TYR A 593 -2.73 -21.73 -20.11
N ALA A 594 -1.93 -22.61 -19.49
CA ALA A 594 -2.14 -24.05 -19.54
C ALA A 594 -3.50 -24.42 -18.94
N LEU A 595 -3.85 -23.88 -17.75
CA LEU A 595 -5.16 -24.10 -17.13
C LEU A 595 -6.31 -23.71 -18.06
N LEU A 596 -6.28 -22.52 -18.64
CA LEU A 596 -7.27 -22.05 -19.59
C LEU A 596 -7.38 -22.97 -20.81
N THR A 597 -6.25 -23.45 -21.33
CA THR A 597 -6.20 -24.39 -22.45
C THR A 597 -6.88 -25.72 -22.12
N PHE A 598 -6.54 -26.34 -21.01
CA PHE A 598 -7.15 -27.61 -20.58
C PHE A 598 -8.62 -27.46 -20.23
N LEU A 599 -9.01 -26.33 -19.61
CA LEU A 599 -10.43 -26.04 -19.34
C LEU A 599 -11.25 -25.93 -20.64
N LEU A 600 -10.70 -25.33 -21.69
CA LEU A 600 -11.38 -25.22 -23.00
C LEU A 600 -11.48 -26.58 -23.70
N ARG A 601 -10.48 -27.44 -23.52
CA ARG A 601 -10.37 -28.72 -24.23
C ARG A 601 -11.08 -29.88 -23.53
N GLU A 602 -10.84 -30.03 -22.25
CA GLU A 602 -11.19 -31.21 -21.46
C GLU A 602 -12.24 -30.93 -20.39
N GLY A 603 -12.46 -29.64 -20.07
CA GLY A 603 -13.27 -29.25 -18.93
C GLY A 603 -12.55 -29.55 -17.59
N VAL A 604 -13.33 -29.89 -16.55
CA VAL A 604 -12.78 -30.19 -15.22
C VAL A 604 -12.35 -31.67 -15.15
N THR A 605 -11.07 -31.92 -15.18
CA THR A 605 -10.44 -33.25 -15.11
C THR A 605 -9.48 -33.33 -13.93
N PRO A 606 -9.04 -34.53 -13.49
CA PRO A 606 -8.03 -34.67 -12.44
C PRO A 606 -6.71 -33.95 -12.76
N ARG A 607 -6.37 -33.80 -14.03
CA ARG A 607 -5.23 -33.01 -14.49
C ARG A 607 -5.42 -31.52 -14.16
N VAL A 608 -6.58 -30.99 -14.51
CA VAL A 608 -6.95 -29.60 -14.22
C VAL A 608 -6.98 -29.33 -12.72
N GLU A 609 -7.48 -30.25 -11.93
CA GLU A 609 -7.47 -30.16 -10.46
C GLU A 609 -6.02 -30.13 -9.90
N SER A 610 -5.12 -30.91 -10.51
CA SER A 610 -3.68 -30.88 -10.14
C SER A 610 -3.03 -29.52 -10.48
N ILE A 611 -3.40 -28.89 -11.60
CA ILE A 611 -2.94 -27.53 -11.95
C ILE A 611 -3.47 -26.50 -10.94
N VAL A 612 -4.75 -26.56 -10.62
CA VAL A 612 -5.39 -25.65 -9.65
C VAL A 612 -4.77 -25.82 -8.26
N ARG A 613 -4.43 -27.06 -7.85
CA ARG A 613 -3.75 -27.32 -6.59
C ARG A 613 -2.40 -26.59 -6.54
N TRP A 614 -1.61 -26.65 -7.62
CA TRP A 614 -0.35 -25.93 -7.67
C TRP A 614 -0.56 -24.41 -7.65
N LEU A 615 -1.47 -23.83 -8.45
CA LEU A 615 -1.77 -22.41 -8.43
C LEU A 615 -2.22 -21.94 -7.02
N THR A 616 -2.99 -22.77 -6.32
CA THR A 616 -3.42 -22.47 -4.95
C THR A 616 -2.21 -22.46 -3.99
N SER A 617 -1.28 -23.42 -4.12
CA SER A 617 -0.13 -23.53 -3.21
C SER A 617 0.88 -22.36 -3.33
N VAL A 618 1.01 -21.77 -4.53
CA VAL A 618 1.93 -20.64 -4.79
C VAL A 618 1.26 -19.26 -4.63
N ARG A 619 0.00 -19.22 -4.24
CA ARG A 619 -0.78 -18.02 -4.05
C ARG A 619 -0.35 -17.29 -2.79
N ASP A 620 -0.18 -15.95 -2.85
CA ASP A 620 0.30 -15.15 -1.74
C ASP A 620 -0.81 -14.91 -0.68
N TRP A 621 -0.42 -14.43 0.49
CA TRP A 621 -1.29 -14.19 1.66
C TRP A 621 -2.47 -13.26 1.39
N ASP A 622 -2.31 -12.33 0.46
CA ASP A 622 -3.32 -11.37 0.03
C ASP A 622 -4.16 -11.86 -1.16
N MET A 623 -4.04 -13.14 -1.49
CA MET A 623 -4.73 -13.82 -2.60
C MET A 623 -4.24 -13.43 -4.00
N ALA A 624 -3.21 -12.59 -4.10
CA ALA A 624 -2.54 -12.27 -5.35
C ALA A 624 -1.44 -13.29 -5.69
N PHE A 625 -0.66 -13.00 -6.69
CA PHE A 625 0.54 -13.72 -7.11
C PHE A 625 1.71 -12.75 -7.20
N SER A 626 2.87 -13.21 -7.65
CA SER A 626 4.11 -12.45 -7.63
C SER A 626 4.06 -11.13 -8.43
N SER A 627 3.27 -11.04 -9.50
CA SER A 627 3.16 -9.84 -10.33
C SER A 627 1.70 -9.43 -10.60
N THR A 628 1.52 -8.20 -11.12
CA THR A 628 0.20 -7.66 -11.51
C THR A 628 -0.40 -8.44 -12.69
N VAL A 629 0.42 -8.78 -13.67
CA VAL A 629 0.01 -9.50 -14.88
C VAL A 629 -0.38 -10.94 -14.56
N ASP A 630 0.46 -11.64 -13.80
CA ASP A 630 0.21 -13.01 -13.34
C ASP A 630 -1.11 -13.11 -12.59
N THR A 631 -1.34 -12.15 -11.69
CA THR A 631 -2.54 -12.15 -10.84
C THR A 631 -3.80 -12.00 -11.67
N VAL A 632 -3.86 -11.07 -12.63
CA VAL A 632 -5.05 -10.87 -13.48
C VAL A 632 -5.35 -12.11 -14.31
N LEU A 633 -4.32 -12.73 -14.90
CA LEU A 633 -4.50 -13.93 -15.72
C LEU A 633 -4.87 -15.15 -14.87
N ALA A 634 -4.24 -15.33 -13.72
CA ALA A 634 -4.58 -16.42 -12.80
C ALA A 634 -6.00 -16.27 -12.25
N MET A 635 -6.45 -15.04 -11.94
CA MET A 635 -7.83 -14.77 -11.56
C MET A 635 -8.81 -15.14 -12.68
N GLN A 636 -8.49 -14.82 -13.94
CA GLN A 636 -9.28 -15.28 -15.08
C GLN A 636 -9.40 -16.80 -15.09
N ALA A 637 -8.28 -17.49 -15.01
CA ALA A 637 -8.23 -18.94 -15.10
C ALA A 637 -8.96 -19.63 -13.92
N LEU A 638 -8.79 -19.11 -12.71
CA LEU A 638 -9.44 -19.63 -11.51
C LEU A 638 -10.94 -19.32 -11.48
N ALA A 639 -11.40 -18.17 -11.99
CA ALA A 639 -12.82 -17.85 -12.12
C ALA A 639 -13.52 -18.83 -13.08
N GLU A 640 -12.89 -19.11 -14.23
CA GLU A 640 -13.37 -20.09 -15.20
C GLU A 640 -13.44 -21.51 -14.62
N TYR A 641 -12.40 -21.90 -13.87
CA TYR A 641 -12.39 -23.19 -13.17
C TYR A 641 -13.50 -23.27 -12.11
N SER A 642 -13.59 -22.29 -11.22
CA SER A 642 -14.58 -22.25 -10.14
C SER A 642 -16.00 -22.35 -10.68
N HIS A 643 -16.30 -21.62 -11.78
CA HIS A 643 -17.60 -21.71 -12.43
C HIS A 643 -17.92 -23.12 -12.92
N ARG A 644 -16.99 -23.74 -13.64
CA ARG A 644 -17.20 -25.08 -14.23
C ARG A 644 -17.22 -26.19 -13.17
N ALA A 645 -16.35 -26.08 -12.15
CA ALA A 645 -16.31 -27.03 -11.05
C ALA A 645 -17.60 -26.98 -10.22
N ARG A 646 -18.14 -25.79 -9.95
CA ARG A 646 -19.36 -25.60 -9.18
C ARG A 646 -20.60 -26.14 -9.86
N LEU A 647 -20.68 -26.11 -11.18
CA LEU A 647 -21.79 -26.74 -11.92
C LEU A 647 -21.87 -28.26 -11.69
N ARG A 648 -20.77 -28.86 -11.26
CA ARG A 648 -20.63 -30.29 -11.00
C ARG A 648 -20.80 -30.64 -9.52
N ASP A 649 -20.29 -29.82 -8.61
CA ASP A 649 -20.15 -30.17 -7.19
C ASP A 649 -20.79 -29.12 -6.27
N VAL A 650 -21.51 -29.59 -5.25
CA VAL A 650 -22.13 -28.74 -4.22
C VAL A 650 -21.16 -28.60 -3.05
N THR A 651 -20.88 -27.35 -2.62
CA THR A 651 -20.07 -27.09 -1.45
C THR A 651 -20.93 -27.02 -0.20
N ASN A 652 -20.70 -27.93 0.72
CA ASN A 652 -21.25 -27.94 2.07
C ASN A 652 -20.28 -28.67 3.00
N LEU A 653 -19.42 -27.92 3.66
CA LEU A 653 -18.35 -28.46 4.50
C LEU A 653 -18.08 -27.58 5.73
N ASP A 654 -17.58 -28.21 6.78
CA ASP A 654 -17.12 -27.56 7.98
C ASP A 654 -15.61 -27.71 8.07
N VAL A 655 -14.91 -26.61 8.34
CA VAL A 655 -13.46 -26.61 8.56
C VAL A 655 -13.17 -26.22 9.99
N ARG A 656 -12.51 -27.12 10.71
CA ARG A 656 -12.05 -26.90 12.09
C ARG A 656 -10.57 -26.56 12.09
N VAL A 657 -10.21 -25.50 12.81
CA VAL A 657 -8.84 -24.98 12.93
C VAL A 657 -8.40 -25.06 14.39
N GLU A 658 -7.34 -25.78 14.68
CA GLU A 658 -6.77 -25.94 16.03
C GLU A 658 -5.28 -25.62 16.03
N ALA A 659 -4.77 -25.07 17.14
CA ALA A 659 -3.34 -24.76 17.29
C ALA A 659 -2.71 -25.57 18.43
N SER A 660 -1.64 -26.29 18.13
CA SER A 660 -0.91 -27.10 19.13
C SER A 660 -0.33 -26.28 20.29
N SER A 661 0.06 -25.03 20.00
CA SER A 661 0.59 -24.09 21.00
C SER A 661 -0.45 -23.52 21.95
N SER A 662 -1.73 -23.66 21.62
CA SER A 662 -2.86 -23.09 22.35
C SER A 662 -4.01 -24.08 22.43
N PRO A 663 -3.98 -25.08 23.35
CA PRO A 663 -4.97 -26.16 23.39
C PRO A 663 -6.43 -25.73 23.54
N GLY A 664 -6.69 -24.50 23.95
CA GLY A 664 -8.04 -23.93 24.04
C GLY A 664 -8.50 -23.19 22.77
N PHE A 665 -7.65 -23.11 21.74
CA PHE A 665 -7.99 -22.48 20.47
C PHE A 665 -8.55 -23.53 19.54
N SER A 666 -9.84 -23.42 19.22
CA SER A 666 -10.55 -24.24 18.24
C SER A 666 -11.64 -23.39 17.59
N GLU A 667 -11.52 -23.17 16.29
CA GLU A 667 -12.48 -22.38 15.50
C GLU A 667 -13.11 -23.28 14.43
N GLU A 668 -14.43 -23.19 14.28
CA GLU A 668 -15.18 -23.94 13.29
C GLU A 668 -15.78 -22.99 12.24
N VAL A 669 -15.56 -23.28 10.97
CA VAL A 669 -16.00 -22.49 9.83
C VAL A 669 -16.94 -23.30 8.96
N PRO A 670 -18.26 -23.04 9.02
CA PRO A 670 -19.20 -23.63 8.09
C PRO A 670 -19.15 -22.93 6.74
N ILE A 671 -18.91 -23.69 5.69
CA ILE A 671 -18.82 -23.20 4.31
C ILE A 671 -19.97 -23.83 3.50
N THR A 672 -20.84 -22.96 3.01
CA THR A 672 -21.98 -23.34 2.17
C THR A 672 -21.91 -22.59 0.84
N ASN A 673 -22.73 -22.97 -0.12
CA ASN A 673 -22.83 -22.26 -1.41
C ASN A 673 -23.13 -20.76 -1.26
N GLN A 674 -23.72 -20.32 -0.14
CA GLN A 674 -23.99 -18.89 0.12
C GLN A 674 -22.79 -18.16 0.72
N SER A 675 -21.97 -18.87 1.50
CA SER A 675 -20.79 -18.29 2.18
C SER A 675 -19.45 -18.63 1.48
N ILE A 676 -19.50 -19.26 0.31
CA ILE A 676 -18.29 -19.75 -0.40
C ILE A 676 -17.25 -18.66 -0.68
N SER A 677 -17.68 -17.41 -0.87
CA SER A 677 -16.80 -16.26 -1.09
C SER A 677 -16.42 -15.49 0.18
N ALA A 678 -16.86 -15.96 1.36
CA ALA A 678 -16.55 -15.29 2.62
C ALA A 678 -15.11 -15.59 3.06
N ARG A 679 -14.50 -14.62 3.72
CA ARG A 679 -13.18 -14.74 4.33
C ARG A 679 -13.34 -14.95 5.83
N HIS A 680 -12.81 -16.05 6.33
CA HIS A 680 -12.70 -16.34 7.75
C HIS A 680 -11.22 -16.30 8.13
N SER A 681 -10.83 -15.34 8.96
CA SER A 681 -9.42 -15.15 9.34
C SER A 681 -9.27 -15.14 10.85
N PHE A 682 -8.39 -16.00 11.35
CA PHE A 682 -8.16 -16.23 12.79
C PHE A 682 -6.69 -15.95 13.12
N PRO A 683 -6.41 -15.03 14.05
CA PRO A 683 -5.06 -14.86 14.57
C PRO A 683 -4.73 -16.05 15.49
N ILE A 684 -3.57 -16.66 15.28
CA ILE A 684 -3.06 -17.73 16.13
C ILE A 684 -2.45 -17.09 17.39
N PRO A 685 -2.95 -17.41 18.59
CA PRO A 685 -2.52 -16.73 19.83
C PRO A 685 -1.03 -16.88 20.14
N ARG A 686 -0.45 -18.04 19.80
CA ARG A 686 0.97 -18.35 20.00
C ARG A 686 1.54 -18.90 18.69
N PRO A 687 2.35 -18.12 17.94
CA PRO A 687 2.76 -18.45 16.58
C PRO A 687 3.94 -19.45 16.52
N TRP A 688 3.81 -20.60 17.17
CA TRP A 688 4.77 -21.71 17.12
C TRP A 688 4.07 -23.07 17.17
N GLY A 689 4.77 -24.13 16.75
CA GLY A 689 4.23 -25.49 16.68
C GLY A 689 3.48 -25.76 15.38
N HIS A 690 2.31 -26.38 15.48
CA HIS A 690 1.50 -26.78 14.34
C HIS A 690 0.09 -26.21 14.44
N VAL A 691 -0.51 -25.92 13.28
CA VAL A 691 -1.94 -25.61 13.16
C VAL A 691 -2.59 -26.77 12.41
N TYR A 692 -3.52 -27.45 13.05
CA TYR A 692 -4.26 -28.57 12.49
C TYR A 692 -5.53 -28.09 11.80
N LEU A 693 -5.83 -28.68 10.68
CA LEU A 693 -7.01 -28.43 9.86
C LEU A 693 -7.78 -29.75 9.71
N GLU A 694 -9.02 -29.76 10.10
CA GLU A 694 -9.94 -30.87 9.86
C GLU A 694 -11.10 -30.33 9.00
N ALA A 695 -11.24 -30.84 7.79
CA ALA A 695 -12.37 -30.52 6.93
C ALA A 695 -13.29 -31.72 6.81
N ARG A 696 -14.62 -31.52 6.98
CA ARG A 696 -15.67 -32.55 6.90
C ARG A 696 -16.78 -32.08 5.99
N GLY A 697 -17.31 -32.97 5.16
CA GLY A 697 -18.46 -32.67 4.30
C GLY A 697 -18.19 -32.93 2.83
N SER A 698 -18.58 -32.01 1.96
CA SER A 698 -18.38 -32.10 0.50
C SER A 698 -17.98 -30.78 -0.11
N GLY A 699 -17.15 -30.80 -1.16
CA GLY A 699 -16.70 -29.64 -1.89
C GLY A 699 -15.19 -29.38 -1.73
N GLN A 700 -14.79 -28.15 -1.91
CA GLN A 700 -13.39 -27.70 -1.77
C GLN A 700 -13.32 -26.46 -0.90
N ALA A 701 -12.22 -26.32 -0.15
CA ALA A 701 -11.88 -25.09 0.56
C ALA A 701 -10.38 -24.81 0.44
N VAL A 702 -10.01 -23.57 0.58
CA VAL A 702 -8.61 -23.15 0.64
C VAL A 702 -8.30 -22.66 2.05
N ALA A 703 -7.32 -23.28 2.68
CA ALA A 703 -6.74 -22.82 3.93
C ALA A 703 -5.39 -22.19 3.64
N GLN A 704 -5.16 -21.02 4.20
CA GLN A 704 -3.92 -20.26 4.05
C GLN A 704 -3.39 -19.87 5.41
N MET A 705 -2.09 -20.06 5.61
CA MET A 705 -1.38 -19.59 6.79
C MET A 705 -0.39 -18.52 6.39
N GLU A 706 -0.49 -17.38 7.04
CA GLU A 706 0.50 -16.32 6.98
C GLU A 706 1.24 -16.26 8.31
N ILE A 707 2.55 -16.27 8.23
CA ILE A 707 3.40 -16.01 9.40
C ILE A 707 4.38 -14.89 9.09
N THR A 708 4.50 -13.93 10.02
CA THR A 708 5.40 -12.79 9.92
C THR A 708 6.27 -12.72 11.17
N TRP A 709 7.52 -12.35 11.01
CA TRP A 709 8.44 -12.07 12.11
C TRP A 709 9.43 -10.99 11.71
N GLY A 710 10.02 -10.32 12.70
CA GLY A 710 11.07 -9.32 12.53
C GLY A 710 12.46 -9.95 12.64
N VAL A 711 13.37 -9.54 11.76
CA VAL A 711 14.77 -9.92 11.77
C VAL A 711 15.63 -8.68 11.98
N ASP A 712 16.58 -8.74 12.90
CA ASP A 712 17.44 -7.62 13.29
C ASP A 712 18.93 -7.83 12.94
N LEU A 713 19.26 -8.96 12.35
CA LEU A 713 20.63 -9.30 11.95
C LEU A 713 20.71 -9.61 10.45
N ASP A 714 21.65 -9.02 9.75
CA ASP A 714 21.84 -9.18 8.31
C ASP A 714 21.96 -10.66 7.87
N GLN A 715 22.56 -11.48 8.71
CA GLN A 715 22.75 -12.91 8.44
C GLN A 715 21.45 -13.72 8.35
N TYR A 716 20.34 -13.21 8.91
CA TYR A 716 19.01 -13.85 8.87
C TYR A 716 18.09 -13.21 7.84
N LEU A 717 18.49 -12.13 7.18
CA LEU A 717 17.76 -11.58 6.07
C LEU A 717 17.71 -12.56 4.90
N GLU A 718 16.60 -12.58 4.21
CA GLU A 718 16.51 -13.28 2.96
C GLU A 718 17.46 -12.69 1.93
N LYS A 719 18.25 -13.56 1.31
CA LYS A 719 19.15 -13.23 0.23
C LYS A 719 18.79 -14.12 -0.95
N PRO A 720 18.73 -13.57 -2.17
CA PRO A 720 18.51 -14.40 -3.35
C PRO A 720 19.70 -15.32 -3.58
N PRO A 721 19.54 -16.44 -4.35
CA PRO A 721 20.62 -17.37 -4.65
C PRO A 721 21.80 -16.72 -5.38
N ARG A 722 21.54 -15.63 -6.12
CA ARG A 722 22.54 -14.79 -6.78
C ARG A 722 22.46 -13.36 -6.28
N LYS A 723 23.55 -12.63 -6.38
CA LYS A 723 23.54 -11.19 -6.17
C LYS A 723 23.05 -10.52 -7.46
N TYR A 724 21.81 -10.01 -7.45
CA TYR A 724 21.23 -9.33 -8.60
C TYR A 724 21.54 -7.84 -8.61
N PHE A 725 21.59 -7.22 -7.44
CA PHE A 725 21.89 -5.80 -7.30
C PHE A 725 23.07 -5.59 -6.35
N ASP A 726 23.79 -4.51 -6.56
CA ASP A 726 24.65 -3.92 -5.54
C ASP A 726 23.97 -2.70 -4.98
N LEU A 727 23.64 -2.71 -3.69
CA LEU A 727 22.89 -1.69 -3.01
C LEU A 727 23.66 -1.19 -1.79
N THR A 728 23.93 0.11 -1.77
CA THR A 728 24.57 0.77 -0.63
C THR A 728 23.72 1.96 -0.18
N VAL A 729 23.46 2.05 1.10
CA VAL A 729 22.74 3.17 1.72
C VAL A 729 23.64 3.75 2.80
N THR A 730 23.99 5.03 2.64
CA THR A 730 24.83 5.77 3.60
C THR A 730 24.02 6.89 4.22
N GLU A 731 23.99 6.94 5.54
CA GLU A 731 23.31 8.00 6.27
C GLU A 731 24.30 8.83 7.10
N ILE A 732 24.16 10.14 7.01
CA ILE A 732 24.96 11.12 7.77
C ILE A 732 24.03 11.88 8.71
N TYR A 733 24.36 11.85 9.98
CA TYR A 733 23.65 12.55 11.02
C TYR A 733 24.45 13.79 11.47
N PRO A 734 24.04 15.02 11.13
CA PRO A 734 24.71 16.22 11.61
C PRO A 734 24.69 16.26 13.14
N ARG A 735 25.83 16.58 13.75
CA ARG A 735 25.94 16.68 15.22
C ARG A 735 25.09 17.81 15.79
N PHE A 736 24.88 18.86 15.00
CA PHE A 736 24.06 20.00 15.36
C PHE A 736 22.58 19.65 15.21
N ARG A 737 21.71 20.28 16.01
CA ARG A 737 20.26 20.13 16.00
C ARG A 737 19.73 18.75 16.41
N ASN A 738 20.43 18.06 17.31
CA ASN A 738 19.96 16.78 17.89
C ASN A 738 19.46 15.81 16.81
N LYS A 739 20.21 15.65 15.73
CA LYS A 739 19.90 14.78 14.61
C LYS A 739 18.51 15.03 13.98
N SER A 740 18.03 16.27 13.98
CA SER A 740 16.75 16.64 13.37
C SER A 740 16.71 16.48 11.84
N ILE A 741 17.87 16.26 11.23
CA ILE A 741 18.06 16.09 9.80
C ILE A 741 18.88 14.83 9.56
N ILE A 742 18.48 14.01 8.59
CA ILE A 742 19.20 12.84 8.10
C ILE A 742 19.52 13.08 6.63
N TYR A 743 20.79 13.05 6.26
CA TYR A 743 21.22 13.04 4.86
C TYR A 743 21.44 11.61 4.45
N THR A 744 20.72 11.15 3.44
CA THR A 744 20.81 9.79 2.93
C THR A 744 21.32 9.81 1.50
N GLU A 745 22.36 9.04 1.23
CA GLU A 745 22.86 8.74 -0.10
C GLU A 745 22.61 7.29 -0.42
N ILE A 746 22.10 7.02 -1.62
CA ILE A 746 21.80 5.70 -2.12
C ILE A 746 22.57 5.48 -3.39
N CYS A 747 23.28 4.36 -3.44
CA CYS A 747 23.97 3.92 -4.64
C CYS A 747 23.52 2.53 -5.02
N THR A 748 23.20 2.32 -6.30
CA THR A 748 22.78 1.01 -6.81
C THR A 748 23.34 0.72 -8.19
N LYS A 749 23.50 -0.59 -8.47
CA LYS A 749 24.01 -1.13 -9.71
C LYS A 749 23.42 -2.52 -9.95
N TRP A 750 23.12 -2.85 -11.20
CA TRP A 750 22.77 -4.21 -11.60
C TRP A 750 24.04 -5.07 -11.73
N THR A 751 24.04 -6.27 -11.17
CA THR A 751 25.23 -7.14 -11.14
C THR A 751 25.05 -8.44 -11.91
N ALA A 752 23.83 -8.86 -12.19
CA ALA A 752 23.53 -10.12 -12.83
C ALA A 752 23.55 -10.01 -14.37
N VAL A 753 24.70 -9.61 -14.93
CA VAL A 753 24.89 -9.39 -16.37
C VAL A 753 24.64 -10.67 -17.19
N GLU A 754 24.78 -11.84 -16.57
CA GLU A 754 24.50 -13.14 -17.20
C GLU A 754 23.00 -13.35 -17.48
N VAL A 755 22.12 -12.69 -16.71
CA VAL A 755 20.68 -12.77 -16.88
C VAL A 755 20.21 -11.73 -17.91
N SER A 756 20.67 -10.48 -17.75
CA SER A 756 20.41 -9.39 -18.66
C SER A 756 21.45 -8.29 -18.48
N GLN A 757 21.74 -7.52 -19.53
CA GLN A 757 22.73 -6.44 -19.45
C GLN A 757 22.33 -5.31 -18.50
N VAL A 758 21.03 -5.09 -18.27
CA VAL A 758 20.46 -4.15 -17.31
C VAL A 758 19.30 -4.81 -16.60
N SER A 759 18.90 -4.29 -15.43
CA SER A 759 17.67 -4.78 -14.80
C SER A 759 16.43 -4.36 -15.60
N HIS A 760 15.30 -5.02 -15.37
CA HIS A 760 14.00 -4.49 -15.74
C HIS A 760 13.56 -3.38 -14.77
N ALA A 761 12.31 -2.92 -14.88
CA ALA A 761 11.78 -1.93 -13.95
C ALA A 761 11.94 -2.42 -12.50
N ALA A 762 12.53 -1.58 -11.66
CA ALA A 762 12.86 -1.92 -10.30
C ALA A 762 12.26 -0.93 -9.29
N TYR A 763 11.98 -1.46 -8.09
CA TYR A 763 11.57 -0.68 -6.93
C TYR A 763 12.63 -0.77 -5.85
N LEU A 764 12.91 0.37 -5.23
CA LEU A 764 13.73 0.46 -4.04
C LEU A 764 12.87 0.99 -2.90
N GLU A 765 12.66 0.18 -1.90
CA GLU A 765 11.95 0.54 -0.67
C GLU A 765 12.94 0.79 0.46
N ILE A 766 12.78 1.93 1.15
CA ILE A 766 13.63 2.32 2.27
C ILE A 766 12.75 2.67 3.46
N GLU A 767 13.04 2.10 4.60
CA GLU A 767 12.32 2.42 5.83
C GLU A 767 12.66 3.82 6.33
N VAL A 768 11.62 4.56 6.72
CA VAL A 768 11.72 5.91 7.32
C VAL A 768 11.64 5.77 8.84
N PRO A 769 12.55 6.38 9.62
CA PRO A 769 12.47 6.37 11.08
C PRO A 769 11.19 7.06 11.56
N THR A 770 10.64 6.57 12.67
CA THR A 770 9.46 7.17 13.30
C THR A 770 9.70 8.66 13.61
N GLY A 771 8.74 9.49 13.25
CA GLY A 771 8.82 10.94 13.45
C GLY A 771 9.56 11.72 12.36
N TYR A 772 10.25 11.04 11.43
CA TYR A 772 10.89 11.71 10.29
C TYR A 772 10.00 11.69 9.06
N PHE A 773 10.18 12.67 8.21
CA PHE A 773 9.31 12.88 7.07
C PHE A 773 10.01 13.65 5.94
N ILE A 774 9.56 13.37 4.73
CA ILE A 774 9.78 14.17 3.52
C ILE A 774 8.44 14.36 2.82
N SER A 775 8.12 15.56 2.37
CA SER A 775 6.85 15.77 1.66
C SER A 775 6.91 15.25 0.22
N GLN A 776 5.78 14.77 -0.30
CA GLN A 776 5.70 14.27 -1.68
C GLN A 776 6.17 15.30 -2.73
N PRO A 777 5.83 16.62 -2.64
CA PRO A 777 6.35 17.60 -3.58
C PRO A 777 7.88 17.73 -3.55
N VAL A 778 8.48 17.67 -2.36
CA VAL A 778 9.96 17.73 -2.22
C VAL A 778 10.61 16.48 -2.81
N ALA A 779 10.04 15.30 -2.53
CA ALA A 779 10.52 14.04 -3.10
C ALA A 779 10.43 14.04 -4.64
N ASN A 780 9.31 14.52 -5.20
CA ASN A 780 9.14 14.67 -6.65
C ASN A 780 10.14 15.66 -7.27
N ALA A 781 10.49 16.73 -6.55
CA ALA A 781 11.51 17.67 -7.01
C ALA A 781 12.92 17.03 -7.04
N ILE A 782 13.21 16.15 -6.09
CA ILE A 782 14.44 15.36 -6.07
C ILE A 782 14.49 14.43 -7.30
N VAL A 783 13.42 13.69 -7.58
CA VAL A 783 13.33 12.84 -8.77
C VAL A 783 13.63 13.65 -10.04
N LYS A 784 12.96 14.79 -10.24
CA LYS A 784 13.17 15.63 -11.42
C LYS A 784 14.62 16.11 -11.54
N LYS A 785 15.25 16.50 -10.43
CA LYS A 785 16.65 16.91 -10.40
C LYS A 785 17.56 15.74 -10.77
N THR A 786 17.38 14.61 -10.12
CA THR A 786 18.24 13.42 -10.30
C THR A 786 18.11 12.84 -11.72
N MET A 787 16.90 12.83 -12.30
CA MET A 787 16.70 12.45 -13.71
C MET A 787 17.51 13.31 -14.67
N ALA A 788 17.64 14.59 -14.36
CA ALA A 788 18.33 15.55 -15.25
C ALA A 788 19.87 15.50 -15.13
N THR A 789 20.41 14.97 -14.03
CA THR A 789 21.83 15.07 -13.71
C THR A 789 22.54 13.73 -13.61
N ASP A 790 22.13 12.90 -12.64
CA ASP A 790 22.96 11.79 -12.17
C ASP A 790 22.39 10.41 -12.49
N PHE A 791 21.07 10.29 -12.47
CA PHE A 791 20.40 9.01 -12.61
C PHE A 791 19.10 9.13 -13.43
N PRO A 792 19.19 9.22 -14.77
CA PRO A 792 18.02 9.40 -15.64
C PRO A 792 16.96 8.32 -15.49
N GLN A 793 17.33 7.13 -15.02
CA GLN A 793 16.47 5.98 -14.86
C GLN A 793 15.54 6.06 -13.64
N LEU A 794 15.77 6.98 -12.70
CA LEU A 794 14.88 7.21 -11.57
C LEU A 794 13.65 8.01 -12.03
N ILE A 795 12.48 7.37 -12.04
CA ILE A 795 11.28 7.92 -12.68
C ILE A 795 10.21 8.47 -11.73
N ASP A 796 10.06 7.88 -10.55
CA ASP A 796 9.03 8.31 -9.59
C ASP A 796 9.43 7.97 -8.16
N VAL A 797 8.70 8.57 -7.21
CA VAL A 797 8.82 8.29 -5.78
C VAL A 797 7.44 8.33 -5.11
N LYS A 798 7.20 7.38 -4.24
CA LYS A 798 6.03 7.38 -3.35
C LYS A 798 6.49 7.55 -1.92
N VAL A 799 5.93 8.55 -1.26
CA VAL A 799 6.18 8.82 0.16
C VAL A 799 5.08 8.21 1.00
N SER A 800 5.46 7.38 1.95
CA SER A 800 4.58 6.93 3.03
C SER A 800 5.21 7.31 4.38
N GLN A 801 4.49 7.15 5.46
CA GLN A 801 5.02 7.48 6.79
C GLN A 801 6.13 6.51 7.25
N THR A 802 6.14 5.30 6.74
CA THR A 802 7.06 4.24 7.16
C THR A 802 8.09 3.88 6.11
N LYS A 803 7.82 4.19 4.85
CA LYS A 803 8.67 3.81 3.71
C LYS A 803 8.71 4.91 2.65
N LEU A 804 9.86 5.04 2.02
CA LEU A 804 10.03 5.69 0.73
C LEU A 804 10.21 4.61 -0.33
N SER A 805 9.42 4.66 -1.39
CA SER A 805 9.52 3.73 -2.50
C SER A 805 9.92 4.49 -3.76
N TRP A 806 11.14 4.24 -4.24
CA TRP A 806 11.71 4.84 -5.44
C TRP A 806 11.53 3.87 -6.61
N GLN A 807 11.13 4.38 -7.75
CA GLN A 807 10.90 3.60 -8.95
C GLN A 807 11.94 3.92 -10.01
N PHE A 808 12.57 2.87 -10.54
CA PHE A 808 13.49 2.94 -11.66
C PHE A 808 12.88 2.31 -12.89
N SER A 809 13.14 2.92 -14.05
CA SER A 809 12.82 2.27 -15.34
C SER A 809 13.69 1.03 -15.56
N TYR A 810 14.95 1.12 -15.18
CA TYR A 810 15.93 0.05 -15.10
C TYR A 810 17.11 0.48 -14.23
N VAL A 811 17.95 -0.45 -13.82
CA VAL A 811 19.20 -0.17 -13.12
C VAL A 811 20.36 -0.59 -14.03
N PRO A 812 21.28 0.32 -14.38
CA PRO A 812 22.41 0.00 -15.26
C PRO A 812 23.44 -0.92 -14.58
N SER A 813 24.21 -1.62 -15.41
CA SER A 813 25.29 -2.52 -14.95
C SER A 813 26.71 -1.97 -15.16
N ASP A 814 26.85 -0.86 -15.88
CA ASP A 814 28.15 -0.28 -16.23
C ASP A 814 28.82 0.41 -15.03
N LYS A 815 28.08 1.21 -14.29
CA LYS A 815 28.59 1.98 -13.15
C LYS A 815 27.61 1.97 -11.98
N MET A 816 28.14 2.30 -10.80
CA MET A 816 27.34 2.60 -9.62
C MET A 816 26.69 3.97 -9.80
N ASN A 817 25.37 4.04 -9.74
CA ASN A 817 24.61 5.28 -9.83
C ASN A 817 24.09 5.67 -8.46
N CYS A 818 24.30 6.92 -8.09
CA CYS A 818 23.99 7.44 -6.76
C CYS A 818 23.02 8.62 -6.84
N PHE A 819 22.16 8.74 -5.83
CA PHE A 819 21.35 9.92 -5.58
C PHE A 819 21.19 10.16 -4.09
N ASN A 820 20.78 11.36 -3.71
CA ASN A 820 20.66 11.73 -2.31
C ASN A 820 19.34 12.44 -2.02
N TYR A 821 18.90 12.29 -0.76
CA TYR A 821 17.75 12.98 -0.23
C TYR A 821 17.93 13.30 1.25
N THR A 822 17.00 14.09 1.79
CA THR A 822 17.08 14.54 3.19
C THR A 822 15.74 14.30 3.88
N LEU A 823 15.79 13.64 5.04
CA LEU A 823 14.66 13.51 5.95
C LEU A 823 14.74 14.56 7.05
N ARG A 824 13.59 15.09 7.45
CA ARG A 824 13.50 16.04 8.58
C ARG A 824 12.59 15.46 9.64
N ARG A 825 12.98 15.62 10.91
CA ARG A 825 12.14 15.23 12.02
C ARG A 825 10.94 16.18 12.12
N HIS A 826 9.76 15.61 12.06
CA HIS A 826 8.49 16.33 12.19
C HIS A 826 7.88 16.12 13.57
N PHE A 827 7.87 14.89 14.09
CA PHE A 827 7.41 14.59 15.44
C PHE A 827 8.59 14.29 16.36
N PRO A 828 8.54 14.73 17.61
CA PRO A 828 9.53 14.31 18.61
C PRO A 828 9.43 12.80 18.82
N ALA A 829 10.48 12.08 18.44
CA ALA A 829 10.58 10.64 18.61
C ALA A 829 12.02 10.28 19.02
N ALA A 830 12.14 9.39 19.99
CA ALA A 830 13.40 8.98 20.61
C ALA A 830 13.39 7.47 20.89
N ASN A 831 14.53 6.94 21.31
CA ASN A 831 14.71 5.50 21.50
C ASN A 831 14.24 4.70 20.28
N LEU A 832 14.62 5.16 19.09
CA LEU A 832 14.21 4.56 17.83
C LEU A 832 14.92 3.21 17.62
N THR A 833 14.44 2.41 16.68
CA THR A 833 15.06 1.12 16.35
C THR A 833 16.51 1.29 15.89
N THR A 834 17.37 0.36 16.32
CA THR A 834 18.81 0.38 15.98
C THR A 834 19.09 -0.01 14.54
N VAL A 835 18.14 -0.70 13.91
CA VAL A 835 18.29 -1.28 12.57
C VAL A 835 17.06 -0.96 11.74
N ARG A 836 17.30 -0.52 10.51
CA ARG A 836 16.32 -0.32 9.44
C ARG A 836 16.80 -0.98 8.16
N TYR A 837 15.96 -1.06 7.16
CA TYR A 837 16.23 -1.83 5.94
C TYR A 837 15.95 -1.03 4.69
N ALA A 838 16.73 -1.35 3.66
CA ALA A 838 16.43 -0.99 2.28
C ALA A 838 16.43 -2.26 1.44
N SER A 839 15.45 -2.37 0.55
CA SER A 839 15.32 -3.51 -0.36
C SER A 839 15.06 -3.02 -1.77
N ILE A 840 15.83 -3.54 -2.74
CA ILE A 840 15.62 -3.31 -4.17
C ILE A 840 15.21 -4.62 -4.84
N TYR A 841 14.22 -4.57 -5.73
CA TYR A 841 13.73 -5.74 -6.46
C TYR A 841 13.14 -5.37 -7.82
N GLU A 842 13.14 -6.31 -8.75
CA GLU A 842 12.47 -6.14 -10.04
C GLU A 842 10.95 -6.28 -9.90
N LEU A 843 10.21 -5.47 -10.66
CA LEU A 843 8.74 -5.41 -10.59
C LEU A 843 8.06 -6.73 -11.00
N PHE A 844 8.51 -7.32 -12.10
CA PHE A 844 7.90 -8.53 -12.68
C PHE A 844 8.65 -9.82 -12.37
N ALA A 845 9.80 -9.70 -11.73
CA ALA A 845 10.63 -10.81 -11.28
C ALA A 845 11.12 -10.50 -9.84
N PRO A 846 10.24 -10.47 -8.84
CA PRO A 846 10.59 -10.05 -7.49
C PRO A 846 11.58 -10.98 -6.78
N GLU A 847 11.85 -12.17 -7.32
CA GLU A 847 12.95 -13.04 -6.90
C GLU A 847 14.34 -12.45 -7.19
N HIS A 848 14.43 -11.48 -8.10
CA HIS A 848 15.64 -10.71 -8.37
C HIS A 848 15.68 -9.52 -7.41
N PHE A 849 16.18 -9.73 -6.21
CA PHE A 849 16.22 -8.70 -5.17
C PHE A 849 17.56 -8.59 -4.44
N GLU A 850 17.77 -7.55 -3.72
CA GLU A 850 18.81 -7.39 -2.72
C GLU A 850 18.28 -6.57 -1.54
N THR A 851 18.70 -6.94 -0.33
CA THR A 851 18.30 -6.25 0.90
C THR A 851 19.54 -5.88 1.70
N THR A 852 19.60 -4.65 2.18
CA THR A 852 20.69 -4.15 3.01
C THR A 852 20.20 -3.57 4.32
N VAL A 853 21.04 -3.66 5.34
CA VAL A 853 20.79 -3.13 6.68
C VAL A 853 21.30 -1.69 6.78
N ILE A 854 20.50 -0.81 7.35
CA ILE A 854 20.84 0.55 7.69
C ILE A 854 21.05 0.64 9.19
N ASN A 855 22.28 0.92 9.62
CA ASN A 855 22.57 1.10 11.04
C ASN A 855 22.04 2.45 11.54
N SER A 856 21.10 2.40 12.49
CA SER A 856 20.44 3.56 13.09
C SER A 856 20.76 3.71 14.58
N THR A 857 21.84 3.09 15.08
CA THR A 857 22.25 3.14 16.50
C THR A 857 22.34 4.59 17.02
N SER A 858 22.76 5.51 16.16
CA SER A 858 22.81 6.94 16.50
C SER A 858 21.43 7.55 16.81
N LEU A 859 20.36 7.05 16.18
CA LEU A 859 18.98 7.50 16.43
C LEU A 859 18.40 6.79 17.67
N ALA A 860 18.75 5.53 17.87
CA ALA A 860 18.35 4.77 19.06
C ALA A 860 18.91 5.38 20.35
N ALA A 861 20.09 5.95 20.28
CA ALA A 861 20.74 6.57 21.43
C ALA A 861 20.18 7.94 21.83
N LEU A 862 19.24 8.52 21.06
CA LEU A 862 18.58 9.78 21.42
C LEU A 862 17.55 9.54 22.53
N ASP A 863 17.52 10.43 23.51
CA ASP A 863 16.44 10.46 24.48
C ASP A 863 15.36 11.51 24.12
N ILE A 864 14.19 11.39 24.74
CA ILE A 864 13.06 12.25 24.38
C ILE A 864 13.30 13.72 24.74
N CYS A 865 14.09 14.03 25.75
CA CYS A 865 14.38 15.41 26.14
C CYS A 865 15.44 16.09 25.26
N GLU A 866 16.30 15.29 24.59
CA GLU A 866 17.20 15.83 23.58
C GLU A 866 16.42 16.25 22.30
N VAL A 867 15.32 15.55 22.04
CA VAL A 867 14.50 15.72 20.85
C VAL A 867 13.41 16.76 21.05
N CYS A 868 12.79 16.78 22.21
CA CYS A 868 11.71 17.68 22.59
C CYS A 868 12.24 18.72 23.56
N GLY A 869 12.39 19.96 23.13
CA GLY A 869 12.90 21.03 23.98
C GLY A 869 12.05 21.27 25.24
N SER A 870 12.64 21.77 26.30
CA SER A 870 11.95 21.98 27.59
C SER A 870 10.71 22.87 27.53
N TYR A 871 10.64 23.78 26.55
CA TYR A 871 9.46 24.62 26.31
C TYR A 871 8.29 23.86 25.66
N GLN A 872 8.55 22.76 24.95
CA GLN A 872 7.56 21.88 24.34
C GLN A 872 7.23 20.68 25.22
N CYS A 873 8.26 20.12 25.87
CA CYS A 873 8.16 19.03 26.81
C CYS A 873 8.43 19.55 28.24
N PRO A 874 7.42 20.01 28.96
CA PRO A 874 7.60 20.75 30.23
C PRO A 874 8.24 19.92 31.35
N TYR A 875 8.27 18.60 31.18
CA TYR A 875 8.93 17.69 32.15
C TYR A 875 10.39 17.43 31.85
N CYS A 876 10.91 17.94 30.74
CA CYS A 876 12.31 17.82 30.42
C CYS A 876 13.11 18.89 31.17
N PRO A 877 14.26 18.54 31.78
CA PRO A 877 15.09 19.49 32.49
C PRO A 877 15.63 20.55 31.54
N TYR A 878 15.76 21.80 32.02
CA TYR A 878 16.48 22.83 31.28
C TYR A 878 17.95 22.43 31.27
N TYR A 879 18.45 22.01 30.12
CA TYR A 879 19.89 21.98 29.90
C TYR A 879 20.36 23.44 29.67
N SER A 880 20.72 24.17 30.72
CA SER A 880 21.58 25.31 30.55
C SER A 880 22.83 24.78 29.85
N GLY A 881 23.13 25.36 28.66
CA GLY A 881 24.23 24.88 27.84
C GLY A 881 25.44 24.58 28.72
N ARG A 882 25.94 23.37 28.67
CA ARG A 882 27.16 22.97 29.38
C ARG A 882 28.29 23.82 28.85
N ALA A 883 28.52 24.95 29.48
CA ALA A 883 29.89 25.33 29.66
C ALA A 883 30.56 24.14 30.38
N PRO A 884 31.66 23.55 29.87
CA PRO A 884 32.36 22.54 30.62
C PRO A 884 32.61 23.14 32.01
N HIS A 885 32.01 22.55 33.03
CA HIS A 885 32.43 22.84 34.39
C HIS A 885 33.90 22.37 34.46
N LEU A 886 34.78 23.24 34.07
CA LEU A 886 36.14 23.19 34.55
C LEU A 886 36.00 23.17 36.09
N HIS A 887 36.17 22.00 36.65
CA HIS A 887 36.24 21.87 38.11
C HIS A 887 37.11 23.03 38.61
N PRO A 888 36.66 23.84 39.60
CA PRO A 888 37.45 24.93 40.14
C PRO A 888 38.83 24.45 40.59
N CYS A 889 39.00 23.20 40.93
CA CYS A 889 40.27 22.54 41.13
C CYS A 889 41.19 22.50 39.92
N LEU A 890 40.66 22.35 38.69
CA LEU A 890 41.51 22.35 37.46
C LEU A 890 41.97 23.76 37.09
N CYS A 891 41.12 24.77 37.31
CA CYS A 891 41.49 26.15 37.10
C CYS A 891 42.55 26.59 38.16
N LEU A 892 42.40 26.17 39.39
CA LEU A 892 43.37 26.43 40.44
C LEU A 892 44.69 25.67 40.18
N LEU A 893 44.66 24.44 39.72
CA LEU A 893 45.85 23.70 39.28
C LEU A 893 46.55 24.33 38.08
N VAL A 894 45.81 24.77 37.08
CA VAL A 894 46.38 25.47 35.91
C VAL A 894 46.95 26.86 36.30
N LEU A 895 46.26 27.58 37.20
CA LEU A 895 46.76 28.84 37.72
C LEU A 895 48.00 28.61 38.64
N ALA A 896 48.04 27.55 39.45
CA ALA A 896 49.20 27.19 40.28
C ALA A 896 50.37 26.74 39.37
N VAL A 897 50.18 25.98 38.33
CA VAL A 897 51.24 25.60 37.39
C VAL A 897 51.72 26.78 36.60
N LEU A 898 50.82 27.68 36.16
CA LEU A 898 51.21 28.94 35.49
C LEU A 898 51.98 29.89 36.43
N SER A 899 51.59 29.99 37.71
CA SER A 899 52.32 30.80 38.68
C SER A 899 53.72 30.23 38.99
N HIS A 900 53.84 28.90 39.06
CA HIS A 900 55.14 28.22 39.23
C HIS A 900 56.02 28.40 37.97
N PHE A 901 55.45 28.34 36.78
CA PHE A 901 56.20 28.63 35.54
C PHE A 901 56.65 30.09 35.45
N LEU A 902 55.79 31.04 35.87
CA LEU A 902 56.16 32.46 35.90
C LEU A 902 57.28 32.75 36.94
N SER A 903 57.22 32.07 38.13
CA SER A 903 58.26 32.17 39.13
C SER A 903 59.60 31.54 38.68
N PHE A 904 59.53 30.49 37.84
CA PHE A 904 60.77 29.91 37.28
C PHE A 904 61.37 30.74 36.18
N ILE A 905 60.59 31.51 35.40
CA ILE A 905 61.07 32.46 34.38
C ILE A 905 61.61 33.71 35.00
N LEU A 906 61.11 34.14 36.15
CA LEU A 906 61.62 35.29 36.94
C LEU A 906 62.84 34.96 37.83
N ALA A 907 63.21 33.70 38.00
CA ALA A 907 64.35 33.27 38.84
C ALA A 907 65.60 32.81 38.06
N ALA A 908 65.64 32.99 36.73
CA ALA A 908 66.79 32.64 35.92
C ALA A 908 67.79 33.87 35.93
N PRO A 909 69.01 33.76 36.49
CA PRO A 909 69.96 34.78 36.39
C PRO A 909 70.52 34.88 34.99
N ALA A 910 70.73 36.12 34.57
CA ALA A 910 71.39 36.44 33.32
C ALA A 910 72.85 35.90 33.33
N LEU A 911 73.13 35.03 32.39
CA LEU A 911 74.48 34.68 31.98
C LEU A 911 74.63 34.94 30.52
N THR A 912 75.45 35.86 30.24
CA THR A 912 75.92 36.40 29.00
C THR A 912 76.74 35.38 28.23
N ASP A 913 76.61 35.48 26.87
CA ASP A 913 77.68 35.33 25.88
C ASP A 913 78.50 34.03 25.72
N GLN A 914 78.47 33.40 24.69
CA GLN A 914 79.44 33.28 23.56
C GLN A 914 79.30 32.11 22.69
N ALA A 915 79.48 32.42 21.44
CA ALA A 915 80.09 31.66 20.37
C ALA A 915 79.28 30.65 19.51
N ARG A 916 79.08 31.16 18.36
CA ARG A 916 79.42 30.57 17.01
C ARG A 916 79.34 29.04 16.82
N GLY A 917 78.66 28.62 15.87
CA GLY A 917 79.19 27.55 15.03
C GLY A 917 78.15 26.66 14.33
N LYS A 918 77.87 26.99 13.13
CA LYS A 918 77.74 26.14 11.95
C LYS A 918 77.01 24.79 12.00
N ASN A 919 76.14 24.68 11.08
CA ASN A 919 75.90 23.64 10.10
C ASN A 919 74.78 22.66 10.35
N ARG A 920 73.80 22.76 9.44
CA ARG A 920 73.30 21.70 8.51
C ARG A 920 72.96 20.31 9.10
N CYS A 921 71.74 19.95 9.12
CA CYS A 921 70.98 19.19 8.04
C CYS A 921 69.52 19.21 8.40
#